data_64853a52769d95bfc7afdb0b006869a1
#
_entry.id   64853a52769d95bfc7afdb0b006869a1
#
_cell.length_a   1.000
_cell.length_b   1.000
_cell.length_c   1.000
_cell.angle_alpha   90.00
_cell.angle_beta   90.00
_cell.angle_gamma   90.00
#
_symmetry.space_group_name_H-M   'P 1'
#
loop_
_entity.id
_entity.type
_entity.pdbx_description
1 polymer ?
#
loop_
_entity_poly.entity_id
_entity_poly.type
_entity_poly.pdbx_seq_one_letter_code
_entity_poly.pdbx_strand_id
1 'polypeptide(L)'
;MRIRILIFAAAVLLFGTILTVPRIIEASKSSAITPNSTNPVQGRGPEMTVGESIRNDTSPPVREMKQQPVFKARKEANENPKIKQPHKDVPDQVVQRDVAAPFTLPNMPTTVANFNGMAFPGVACNCAPPDTNGEVGATQYVQMVNEGFQVFDKTTGASLLGPSGISTIWGGFGGVCEFNGSGDPVVMYDQLADRWVITQFAGVSVPTDECLAVSTTGDATGSYYRYDFHLGSNFFDYPHLAVWPDGYYMSMNVFNSTGTSFLGPQPFAFDRTRMLSGLPATFITPGITNGPSERTYLPADLDGSTLPAAGAPASFVQWPGSGSYRIFHFHVDFTTPANSTFTLFASPAAAGFTQLCPTTRSCVPQSGTTSRLDALGDRLMFRVAYRNFGTHESVVGNYTVNAGTVAGIRWFELRNVTNGPVTVNQESTYQPDSTWRWLGSAAMDHDGNIAIGYSASSATLFPQLRYAGRLATDPLNVLGQGEATLFSGTGSQTGTGSRWGDYSSLTVDPVDDCTFWFTSEYYPTTSQFNWRTRIGSFRFPTCGSGNPTPTPTPTPTPTPTPTPTPTPTPTPTPTPTPTPTPPPDSIPNAPTNLSGEAVTANFIRLTWTDNSNNESGFKIERCTGLNCTLFGEIGQTGPDAQAFNNSGVNRNTWYRYRIRAFNAAGNSAYSNVVSVLTPINNF
;
A
#
# COMPACT_ATOMS: atom_id res chain seq x y z
N MET A 1 65.44 4.12 26.31
CA MET A 1 65.60 4.13 27.80
C MET A 1 64.36 3.45 28.31
N ARG A 2 64.40 2.14 28.47
CA ARG A 2 64.44 1.36 29.70
C ARG A 2 63.51 1.95 30.77
N ILE A 3 62.45 1.30 31.27
CA ILE A 3 62.55 0.17 32.21
C ILE A 3 61.22 -0.64 32.22
N ARG A 4 61.38 -1.95 32.25
CA ARG A 4 60.39 -2.98 32.65
C ARG A 4 60.27 -3.02 34.19
N ILE A 5 59.15 -3.44 34.75
CA ILE A 5 59.10 -4.31 35.94
C ILE A 5 57.82 -5.15 35.92
N LEU A 6 58.04 -6.39 36.18
CA LEU A 6 57.27 -7.60 36.34
C LEU A 6 56.84 -7.84 37.81
N ILE A 7 55.91 -8.85 38.00
CA ILE A 7 55.81 -9.78 39.15
C ILE A 7 54.78 -9.36 40.23
N PHE A 8 53.90 -10.17 40.80
CA PHE A 8 53.79 -11.60 41.15
C PHE A 8 52.36 -12.01 41.47
N ALA A 9 52.08 -13.30 41.31
CA ALA A 9 50.88 -14.01 41.72
C ALA A 9 50.93 -14.39 43.22
N ALA A 10 49.77 -14.58 43.86
CA ALA A 10 49.64 -15.44 45.02
C ALA A 10 48.23 -16.07 45.08
N ALA A 11 48.22 -17.39 45.04
CA ALA A 11 47.06 -18.23 45.32
C ALA A 11 46.96 -18.51 46.85
N VAL A 12 45.73 -18.54 47.35
CA VAL A 12 45.44 -19.18 48.66
C VAL A 12 44.21 -20.05 48.52
N LEU A 13 44.43 -21.34 48.75
CA LEU A 13 43.44 -22.39 49.00
C LEU A 13 42.97 -22.34 50.46
N LEU A 14 41.70 -22.56 50.71
CA LEU A 14 41.24 -23.07 52.01
C LEU A 14 39.98 -23.96 51.85
N PHE A 15 40.06 -25.11 52.47
CA PHE A 15 39.16 -26.26 52.54
C PHE A 15 38.01 -26.10 53.56
N GLY A 16 36.97 -26.93 53.34
CA GLY A 16 36.08 -27.47 54.36
C GLY A 16 34.66 -26.91 54.33
N THR A 17 33.56 -27.60 54.40
CA THR A 17 33.27 -28.94 54.94
C THR A 17 31.88 -29.36 54.43
N ILE A 18 31.73 -30.63 54.23
CA ILE A 18 30.47 -31.34 53.84
C ILE A 18 29.55 -31.42 55.06
N LEU A 19 28.26 -31.12 54.87
CA LEU A 19 27.20 -31.57 55.79
C LEU A 19 26.04 -32.19 54.98
N THR A 20 25.90 -33.47 55.18
CA THR A 20 24.80 -34.33 54.69
C THR A 20 23.61 -34.25 55.62
N VAL A 21 22.38 -34.22 55.11
CA VAL A 21 21.14 -34.53 55.84
C VAL A 21 20.19 -35.28 54.90
N PRO A 22 19.37 -36.21 55.40
CA PRO A 22 18.97 -37.39 54.67
C PRO A 22 17.63 -37.29 53.93
N ARG A 23 17.47 -38.21 52.97
CA ARG A 23 16.23 -38.55 52.29
C ARG A 23 15.15 -39.07 53.21
N ILE A 24 13.91 -38.61 53.03
CA ILE A 24 12.72 -39.33 53.41
C ILE A 24 12.03 -39.78 52.12
N ILE A 25 11.83 -41.09 52.02
CA ILE A 25 11.07 -41.79 50.97
C ILE A 25 9.64 -41.91 51.52
N GLU A 26 8.64 -41.47 50.77
CA GLU A 26 7.29 -41.93 50.95
C GLU A 26 6.72 -42.44 49.61
N ALA A 27 6.05 -43.58 49.72
CA ALA A 27 5.72 -44.46 48.62
C ALA A 27 4.38 -44.14 47.94
N SER A 28 4.34 -44.47 46.73
CA SER A 28 3.29 -44.52 45.70
C SER A 28 1.90 -44.96 46.15
N LYS A 29 0.88 -44.33 45.54
CA LYS A 29 -0.36 -45.02 45.14
C LYS A 29 -0.61 -44.76 43.66
N SER A 30 -0.60 -45.88 42.92
CA SER A 30 -1.03 -46.00 41.53
C SER A 30 -2.52 -45.69 41.40
N SER A 31 -2.89 -44.82 40.47
CA SER A 31 -4.25 -44.72 39.92
C SER A 31 -4.18 -44.71 38.41
N ALA A 32 -5.00 -45.51 37.80
CA ALA A 32 -5.07 -45.84 36.41
C ALA A 32 -5.29 -44.58 35.52
N ILE A 33 -4.52 -44.47 34.45
CA ILE A 33 -4.62 -43.43 33.44
C ILE A 33 -5.57 -43.93 32.35
N THR A 34 -6.70 -43.24 32.18
CA THR A 34 -7.51 -43.27 30.96
C THR A 34 -6.85 -42.39 29.90
N PRO A 35 -6.75 -42.77 28.62
CA PRO A 35 -6.14 -41.96 27.61
C PRO A 35 -7.05 -40.78 27.26
N ASN A 36 -6.59 -39.59 27.61
CA ASN A 36 -7.24 -38.35 27.21
C ASN A 36 -6.65 -37.90 25.85
N SER A 37 -7.53 -37.56 24.93
CA SER A 37 -7.23 -37.07 23.61
C SER A 37 -6.25 -35.89 23.65
N THR A 38 -5.12 -36.02 23.01
CA THR A 38 -4.16 -34.93 22.80
C THR A 38 -4.69 -33.99 21.71
N ASN A 39 -5.40 -32.94 22.08
CA ASN A 39 -5.42 -31.74 21.28
C ASN A 39 -4.02 -31.10 21.34
N PRO A 40 -3.39 -30.76 20.20
CA PRO A 40 -2.14 -30.01 20.25
C PRO A 40 -2.44 -28.66 20.92
N VAL A 41 -1.67 -28.36 21.97
CA VAL A 41 -1.64 -27.02 22.57
C VAL A 41 -1.17 -26.09 21.48
N GLN A 42 -2.06 -25.28 20.91
CA GLN A 42 -1.68 -24.15 20.09
C GLN A 42 -0.77 -23.28 20.94
N GLY A 43 0.50 -23.18 20.57
CA GLY A 43 1.45 -22.29 21.22
C GLY A 43 0.86 -20.88 21.17
N ARG A 44 0.80 -20.19 22.29
CA ARG A 44 0.49 -18.77 22.34
C ARG A 44 1.45 -18.08 21.36
N GLY A 45 0.91 -17.33 20.39
CA GLY A 45 1.69 -16.49 19.51
C GLY A 45 2.56 -15.50 20.32
N PRO A 46 3.49 -14.79 19.69
CA PRO A 46 4.33 -13.82 20.37
C PRO A 46 3.46 -12.81 21.12
N GLU A 47 3.94 -12.35 22.28
CA GLU A 47 3.26 -11.31 23.07
C GLU A 47 3.24 -10.01 22.28
N MET A 48 2.07 -9.39 22.14
CA MET A 48 1.90 -8.14 21.39
C MET A 48 2.35 -6.95 22.23
N THR A 49 3.15 -6.09 21.63
CA THR A 49 3.56 -4.81 22.20
C THR A 49 2.71 -3.70 21.59
N VAL A 50 2.28 -2.76 22.43
CA VAL A 50 1.56 -1.55 22.01
C VAL A 50 2.47 -0.35 22.19
N GLY A 51 2.59 0.46 21.14
CA GLY A 51 3.19 1.79 21.22
C GLY A 51 2.17 2.87 20.90
N GLU A 52 2.45 4.08 21.32
CA GLU A 52 1.64 5.28 21.03
C GLU A 52 2.45 6.29 20.23
N SER A 53 1.77 7.13 19.45
CA SER A 53 2.40 8.30 18.84
C SER A 53 2.93 9.22 19.94
N ILE A 54 4.23 9.46 19.92
CA ILE A 54 4.89 10.36 20.90
C ILE A 54 4.55 11.83 20.59
N ARG A 55 4.09 12.10 19.38
CA ARG A 55 3.61 13.40 18.90
C ARG A 55 2.59 13.21 17.80
N ASN A 56 1.54 14.06 17.81
CA ASN A 56 0.64 14.19 16.68
C ASN A 56 0.07 15.61 16.62
N ASP A 57 -0.23 16.05 15.41
CA ASP A 57 -0.90 17.36 15.15
C ASP A 57 -1.62 17.33 13.79
N THR A 58 -2.13 18.50 13.40
CA THR A 58 -2.66 18.73 12.05
C THR A 58 -1.84 19.87 11.40
N SER A 59 -1.26 19.59 10.23
CA SER A 59 -0.48 20.57 9.49
C SER A 59 -1.36 21.65 8.88
N PRO A 60 -0.83 22.85 8.57
CA PRO A 60 -1.39 23.71 7.53
C PRO A 60 -1.44 22.95 6.19
N PRO A 61 -2.21 23.45 5.17
CA PRO A 61 -2.11 22.89 3.82
C PRO A 61 -0.67 22.92 3.31
N VAL A 62 -0.16 21.78 2.83
CA VAL A 62 1.25 21.66 2.40
C VAL A 62 1.60 22.64 1.29
N ARG A 63 0.62 22.99 0.42
CA ARG A 63 0.80 24.04 -0.61
C ARG A 63 1.05 25.43 -0.04
N GLU A 64 0.69 25.70 1.21
CA GLU A 64 0.89 26.98 1.89
C GLU A 64 2.13 26.98 2.78
N MET A 65 2.71 25.80 3.02
CA MET A 65 3.89 25.66 3.85
C MET A 65 5.14 26.14 3.10
N LYS A 66 6.10 26.66 3.86
CA LYS A 66 7.40 27.02 3.31
C LYS A 66 8.06 25.76 2.76
N GLN A 67 8.27 25.73 1.43
CA GLN A 67 8.99 24.64 0.79
C GLN A 67 10.40 24.56 1.37
N GLN A 68 10.71 23.42 1.98
CA GLN A 68 12.02 23.20 2.58
C GLN A 68 13.00 22.87 1.47
N PRO A 69 14.18 23.56 1.43
CA PRO A 69 15.25 23.11 0.58
C PRO A 69 15.74 21.76 1.11
N VAL A 70 16.30 21.03 0.21
CA VAL A 70 16.98 19.78 0.49
C VAL A 70 18.10 20.00 1.45
N PHE A 71 18.09 19.28 2.56
CA PHE A 71 19.23 19.19 3.44
C PHE A 71 20.42 18.52 2.71
N LYS A 72 21.64 18.87 3.14
CA LYS A 72 22.90 18.38 2.55
C LYS A 72 22.84 16.88 2.30
N ALA A 73 23.28 16.53 1.10
CA ALA A 73 23.50 15.18 0.66
C ALA A 73 23.87 14.23 1.79
N ARG A 74 22.95 13.36 2.18
CA ARG A 74 23.38 12.06 2.68
C ARG A 74 23.70 11.23 1.45
N LYS A 75 24.97 10.92 1.24
CA LYS A 75 25.31 9.71 0.54
C LYS A 75 24.69 8.61 1.39
N GLU A 76 23.92 7.74 0.80
CA GLU A 76 23.72 6.42 1.38
C GLU A 76 25.10 5.74 1.33
N ALA A 77 25.87 6.00 2.40
CA ALA A 77 27.30 5.71 2.40
C ALA A 77 27.59 4.26 2.72
N ASN A 78 26.63 3.56 3.28
CA ASN A 78 26.79 2.17 3.68
C ASN A 78 25.53 1.41 3.26
N GLU A 79 25.66 0.51 2.31
CA GLU A 79 24.68 -0.54 2.12
C GLU A 79 24.49 -1.25 3.47
N ASN A 80 23.25 -1.42 3.89
CA ASN A 80 22.94 -2.35 4.96
C ASN A 80 23.53 -3.72 4.62
N PRO A 81 24.06 -4.45 5.59
CA PRO A 81 24.68 -5.73 5.33
C PRO A 81 23.66 -6.61 4.58
N LYS A 82 24.12 -7.28 3.52
CA LYS A 82 23.28 -8.20 2.78
C LYS A 82 22.60 -9.17 3.75
N ILE A 83 21.29 -9.19 3.75
CA ILE A 83 20.50 -10.15 4.53
C ILE A 83 20.79 -11.52 3.94
N LYS A 84 21.49 -12.37 4.68
CA LYS A 84 21.72 -13.76 4.29
C LYS A 84 20.45 -14.55 4.56
N GLN A 85 19.55 -14.54 3.61
CA GLN A 85 18.33 -15.32 3.70
C GLN A 85 18.63 -16.80 3.42
N PRO A 86 18.08 -17.73 4.20
CA PRO A 86 18.20 -19.15 3.90
C PRO A 86 17.60 -19.44 2.52
N HIS A 87 18.43 -19.92 1.59
CA HIS A 87 18.02 -20.29 0.25
C HIS A 87 18.75 -21.56 -0.19
N LYS A 88 18.04 -22.41 -0.91
CA LYS A 88 18.61 -23.56 -1.60
C LYS A 88 18.36 -23.40 -3.09
N ASP A 89 19.43 -23.23 -3.84
CA ASP A 89 19.36 -23.15 -5.30
C ASP A 89 18.76 -24.42 -5.90
N VAL A 90 17.73 -24.23 -6.70
CA VAL A 90 17.06 -25.29 -7.48
C VAL A 90 16.87 -24.76 -8.89
N PRO A 91 17.11 -25.58 -9.94
CA PRO A 91 16.87 -25.14 -11.31
C PRO A 91 15.44 -24.60 -11.50
N ASP A 92 15.33 -23.44 -12.12
CA ASP A 92 14.04 -22.80 -12.42
C ASP A 92 13.32 -23.56 -13.53
N GLN A 93 12.21 -24.21 -13.20
CA GLN A 93 11.41 -25.01 -14.12
C GLN A 93 10.27 -24.22 -14.79
N VAL A 94 10.04 -22.97 -14.34
CA VAL A 94 8.92 -22.13 -14.80
C VAL A 94 9.38 -20.89 -15.55
N VAL A 95 10.59 -20.94 -16.15
CA VAL A 95 11.10 -19.85 -16.97
C VAL A 95 10.29 -19.77 -18.27
N GLN A 96 9.63 -18.67 -18.47
CA GLN A 96 8.99 -18.30 -19.73
C GLN A 96 10.09 -17.77 -20.67
N ARG A 97 10.55 -18.60 -21.57
CA ARG A 97 11.37 -18.23 -22.74
C ARG A 97 10.45 -18.06 -23.94
N ASP A 98 10.95 -17.43 -25.00
CA ASP A 98 10.18 -17.16 -26.20
C ASP A 98 8.99 -18.11 -26.41
N VAL A 99 7.79 -17.60 -26.30
CA VAL A 99 6.61 -18.33 -26.70
C VAL A 99 6.68 -18.40 -28.21
N ALA A 100 7.21 -19.51 -28.73
CA ALA A 100 7.17 -19.76 -30.17
C ALA A 100 5.73 -19.59 -30.66
N ALA A 101 5.53 -18.64 -31.55
CA ALA A 101 4.21 -18.26 -32.02
C ALA A 101 3.29 -19.46 -32.33
N PRO A 102 1.98 -19.39 -31.98
CA PRO A 102 1.08 -18.80 -32.99
C PRO A 102 0.34 -17.55 -32.48
N PHE A 103 0.83 -16.88 -31.44
CA PHE A 103 0.23 -15.60 -31.05
C PHE A 103 0.77 -14.51 -31.96
N THR A 104 -0.12 -13.91 -32.71
CA THR A 104 0.12 -12.61 -33.36
C THR A 104 0.70 -11.65 -32.34
N LEU A 105 1.79 -10.98 -32.70
CA LEU A 105 2.67 -10.10 -31.93
C LEU A 105 2.11 -9.59 -30.59
N PRO A 106 2.93 -9.59 -29.53
CA PRO A 106 2.58 -9.12 -28.20
C PRO A 106 2.00 -7.71 -28.29
N ASN A 107 0.87 -7.50 -27.67
CA ASN A 107 0.11 -6.26 -27.74
C ASN A 107 -0.04 -5.65 -26.36
N MET A 108 1.08 -5.51 -25.62
CA MET A 108 1.03 -4.59 -24.48
C MET A 108 0.51 -3.24 -25.00
N PRO A 109 -0.52 -2.67 -24.35
CA PRO A 109 -1.08 -1.40 -24.77
C PRO A 109 -0.03 -0.31 -24.71
N THR A 110 -0.15 0.67 -25.60
CA THR A 110 0.64 1.90 -25.54
C THR A 110 0.29 2.70 -24.29
N THR A 111 1.20 3.56 -23.86
CA THR A 111 0.96 4.42 -22.69
C THR A 111 -0.18 5.41 -22.94
N VAL A 112 -1.03 5.59 -21.94
CA VAL A 112 -2.07 6.63 -21.86
C VAL A 112 -1.44 7.94 -21.38
N ALA A 113 -0.71 7.89 -20.26
CA ALA A 113 0.12 8.99 -19.77
C ALA A 113 1.59 8.57 -19.79
N ASN A 114 2.50 9.52 -20.04
CA ASN A 114 3.94 9.27 -20.02
C ASN A 114 4.70 10.57 -19.86
N PHE A 115 5.11 10.92 -18.63
CA PHE A 115 5.72 12.20 -18.30
C PHE A 115 6.89 12.05 -17.32
N ASN A 116 7.71 13.09 -17.20
CA ASN A 116 8.82 13.12 -16.27
C ASN A 116 8.34 13.28 -14.83
N GLY A 117 8.84 12.45 -13.94
CA GLY A 117 8.75 12.65 -12.51
C GLY A 117 9.92 13.45 -11.96
N MET A 118 10.25 13.23 -10.71
CA MET A 118 11.34 13.93 -10.03
C MET A 118 12.72 13.57 -10.61
N ALA A 119 13.71 14.43 -10.35
CA ALA A 119 15.02 14.35 -10.97
C ALA A 119 16.13 14.85 -10.05
N PHE A 120 17.32 14.26 -10.16
CA PHE A 120 18.54 14.79 -9.61
C PHE A 120 19.40 15.43 -10.74
N PRO A 121 19.99 16.63 -10.57
CA PRO A 121 19.70 17.63 -9.52
C PRO A 121 18.32 18.26 -9.76
N GLY A 122 17.75 18.83 -8.73
CA GLY A 122 16.44 19.51 -8.81
C GLY A 122 15.47 18.97 -7.77
N VAL A 123 15.78 17.85 -7.18
CA VAL A 123 15.16 17.37 -5.97
C VAL A 123 16.04 17.60 -4.80
N ALA A 124 15.38 17.38 -3.75
CA ALA A 124 15.76 17.50 -2.41
C ALA A 124 17.03 16.80 -2.01
N CYS A 125 17.42 15.68 -2.56
CA CYS A 125 18.63 15.02 -2.10
C CYS A 125 19.75 14.93 -3.16
N ASN A 126 21.00 14.98 -2.69
CA ASN A 126 22.16 14.51 -3.42
C ASN A 126 22.35 13.01 -3.10
N CYS A 127 21.35 12.22 -3.27
CA CYS A 127 21.34 10.80 -2.94
C CYS A 127 21.31 9.92 -4.19
N ALA A 128 21.78 8.74 -4.04
CA ALA A 128 21.52 7.58 -4.86
C ALA A 128 21.54 6.37 -3.94
N PRO A 129 20.53 5.54 -4.03
CA PRO A 129 19.44 5.51 -5.02
C PRO A 129 18.31 6.50 -4.71
N PRO A 130 17.40 6.76 -5.68
CA PRO A 130 16.21 7.57 -5.45
C PRO A 130 15.09 6.82 -4.66
N ASP A 131 15.10 5.51 -4.61
CA ASP A 131 14.08 4.67 -4.00
C ASP A 131 12.67 5.12 -4.41
N THR A 132 12.43 5.07 -5.71
CA THR A 132 11.26 5.65 -6.35
C THR A 132 9.97 4.95 -5.95
N ASN A 133 9.10 5.67 -5.29
CA ASN A 133 7.74 5.22 -4.94
C ASN A 133 6.71 6.18 -5.53
N GLY A 134 5.50 5.72 -5.77
CA GLY A 134 4.43 6.58 -6.28
C GLY A 134 3.10 5.87 -6.31
N GLU A 135 2.04 6.66 -6.15
CA GLU A 135 0.67 6.16 -6.04
C GLU A 135 -0.29 7.06 -6.81
N VAL A 136 -1.35 6.46 -7.36
CA VAL A 136 -2.42 7.15 -8.05
C VAL A 136 -3.66 7.25 -7.18
N GLY A 137 -4.21 8.46 -7.06
CA GLY A 137 -5.50 8.72 -6.38
C GLY A 137 -6.60 9.09 -7.37
N ALA A 138 -7.67 9.67 -6.85
CA ALA A 138 -8.83 10.02 -7.67
C ALA A 138 -8.50 11.06 -8.77
N THR A 139 -7.72 12.07 -8.46
CA THR A 139 -7.40 13.19 -9.38
C THR A 139 -5.91 13.51 -9.47
N GLN A 140 -5.10 12.95 -8.62
CA GLN A 140 -3.69 13.27 -8.46
C GLN A 140 -2.84 12.01 -8.53
N TYR A 141 -1.57 12.19 -8.91
CA TYR A 141 -0.51 11.22 -8.75
C TYR A 141 0.53 11.81 -7.80
N VAL A 142 0.88 11.09 -6.76
CA VAL A 142 1.94 11.51 -5.83
C VAL A 142 3.16 10.63 -6.05
N GLN A 143 4.30 11.25 -6.30
CA GLN A 143 5.58 10.56 -6.38
C GLN A 143 6.46 10.94 -5.21
N MET A 144 7.12 9.95 -4.64
CA MET A 144 8.14 10.14 -3.63
C MET A 144 9.46 9.53 -4.09
N VAL A 145 10.53 10.17 -3.66
CA VAL A 145 11.89 9.65 -3.76
C VAL A 145 12.61 9.95 -2.46
N ASN A 146 13.76 9.34 -2.23
CA ASN A 146 14.58 9.67 -1.08
C ASN A 146 14.68 11.18 -0.90
N GLU A 147 14.16 11.64 0.25
CA GLU A 147 14.07 13.00 0.76
C GLU A 147 13.23 13.99 -0.09
N GLY A 148 12.41 13.50 -1.04
CA GLY A 148 11.59 14.39 -1.85
C GLY A 148 10.22 13.86 -2.22
N PHE A 149 9.28 14.78 -2.48
CA PHE A 149 7.95 14.44 -2.98
C PHE A 149 7.45 15.47 -4.01
N GLN A 150 6.55 15.03 -4.87
CA GLN A 150 5.89 15.87 -5.86
C GLN A 150 4.46 15.37 -6.12
N VAL A 151 3.52 16.29 -6.24
CA VAL A 151 2.13 16.02 -6.57
C VAL A 151 1.87 16.48 -8.01
N PHE A 152 1.28 15.61 -8.80
CA PHE A 152 0.93 15.85 -10.19
C PHE A 152 -0.58 15.79 -10.39
N ASP A 153 -1.09 16.58 -11.32
CA ASP A 153 -2.41 16.36 -11.89
C ASP A 153 -2.38 15.06 -12.71
N LYS A 154 -3.25 14.13 -12.36
CA LYS A 154 -3.28 12.78 -12.97
C LYS A 154 -3.55 12.81 -14.48
N THR A 155 -4.37 13.74 -14.94
CA THR A 155 -4.82 13.81 -16.33
C THR A 155 -3.76 14.42 -17.24
N THR A 156 -3.10 15.47 -16.75
CA THR A 156 -2.18 16.28 -17.58
C THR A 156 -0.71 15.99 -17.32
N GLY A 157 -0.37 15.36 -16.17
CA GLY A 157 1.00 15.21 -15.70
C GLY A 157 1.65 16.53 -15.24
N ALA A 158 0.87 17.61 -15.13
CA ALA A 158 1.37 18.90 -14.66
C ALA A 158 1.64 18.86 -13.15
N SER A 159 2.75 19.49 -12.71
CA SER A 159 3.03 19.62 -11.27
C SER A 159 2.01 20.53 -10.60
N LEU A 160 1.35 20.02 -9.56
CA LEU A 160 0.48 20.77 -8.68
C LEU A 160 1.23 21.28 -7.44
N LEU A 161 2.25 20.55 -7.00
CA LEU A 161 3.11 20.90 -5.88
C LEU A 161 4.47 20.23 -6.02
N GLY A 162 5.52 20.97 -5.74
CA GLY A 162 6.89 20.45 -5.74
C GLY A 162 7.59 20.52 -7.12
N PRO A 163 8.76 19.86 -7.25
CA PRO A 163 9.42 18.99 -6.30
C PRO A 163 9.82 19.71 -5.01
N SER A 164 9.59 19.08 -3.87
CA SER A 164 9.84 19.64 -2.54
C SER A 164 10.53 18.62 -1.66
N GLY A 165 11.35 19.08 -0.69
CA GLY A 165 11.86 18.21 0.35
C GLY A 165 10.73 17.60 1.17
N ILE A 166 10.84 16.32 1.53
CA ILE A 166 9.84 15.62 2.35
C ILE A 166 9.65 16.30 3.71
N SER A 167 10.70 16.93 4.25
CA SER A 167 10.64 17.75 5.46
C SER A 167 9.65 18.93 5.37
N THR A 168 9.18 19.30 4.17
CA THR A 168 8.09 20.27 4.00
C THR A 168 6.82 19.78 4.69
N ILE A 169 6.47 18.50 4.53
CA ILE A 169 5.29 17.90 5.18
C ILE A 169 5.38 18.02 6.70
N TRP A 170 6.58 17.95 7.25
CA TRP A 170 6.86 17.97 8.69
C TRP A 170 7.19 19.38 9.24
N GLY A 171 7.19 20.42 8.40
CA GLY A 171 7.51 21.79 8.83
C GLY A 171 6.65 22.26 10.02
N GLY A 172 7.29 22.68 11.12
CA GLY A 172 6.63 23.11 12.36
C GLY A 172 6.10 21.97 13.25
N PHE A 173 6.27 20.71 12.85
CA PHE A 173 5.88 19.55 13.66
C PHE A 173 6.79 19.35 14.88
N GLY A 174 8.09 19.62 14.72
CA GLY A 174 9.14 19.38 15.72
C GLY A 174 9.57 17.91 15.79
N GLY A 175 10.61 17.66 16.61
CA GLY A 175 11.14 16.30 16.79
C GLY A 175 11.90 15.77 15.58
N VAL A 176 12.13 14.45 15.57
CA VAL A 176 12.99 13.81 14.55
C VAL A 176 12.34 13.83 13.18
N CYS A 177 11.01 13.79 13.06
CA CYS A 177 10.30 13.84 11.80
C CYS A 177 10.56 15.16 11.03
N GLU A 178 10.68 16.30 11.73
CA GLU A 178 11.00 17.58 11.07
C GLU A 178 12.49 17.71 10.75
N PHE A 179 13.38 17.29 11.68
CA PHE A 179 14.81 17.65 11.61
C PHE A 179 15.73 16.52 11.17
N ASN A 180 15.29 15.28 11.20
CA ASN A 180 16.10 14.10 11.00
C ASN A 180 15.44 13.03 10.13
N GLY A 181 14.59 13.43 9.20
CA GLY A 181 14.07 12.53 8.17
C GLY A 181 15.21 11.86 7.41
N SER A 182 15.12 10.56 7.15
CA SER A 182 16.25 9.77 6.69
C SER A 182 16.00 9.02 5.37
N GLY A 183 14.80 9.08 4.82
CA GLY A 183 14.50 8.48 3.51
C GLY A 183 13.52 7.30 3.57
N ASP A 184 13.61 6.41 2.61
CA ASP A 184 12.72 5.29 2.31
C ASP A 184 11.23 5.68 2.42
N PRO A 185 10.81 6.77 1.77
CA PRO A 185 9.44 7.22 1.88
C PRO A 185 8.52 6.28 1.10
N VAL A 186 7.33 6.01 1.66
CA VAL A 186 6.27 5.29 0.96
C VAL A 186 5.03 6.18 0.93
N VAL A 187 4.38 6.25 -0.23
CA VAL A 187 3.08 6.87 -0.40
C VAL A 187 2.06 5.82 -0.82
N MET A 188 0.89 5.86 -0.17
CA MET A 188 -0.27 5.03 -0.49
C MET A 188 -1.50 5.92 -0.61
N TYR A 189 -2.46 5.48 -1.41
CA TYR A 189 -3.78 6.08 -1.46
C TYR A 189 -4.80 5.16 -0.80
N ASP A 190 -5.26 5.57 0.37
CA ASP A 190 -6.36 4.89 1.05
C ASP A 190 -7.69 5.20 0.32
N GLN A 191 -8.02 4.38 -0.66
CA GLN A 191 -9.23 4.52 -1.47
C GLN A 191 -10.52 4.38 -0.66
N LEU A 192 -10.48 3.68 0.49
CA LEU A 192 -11.65 3.50 1.37
C LEU A 192 -12.02 4.79 2.10
N ALA A 193 -11.07 5.67 2.30
CA ALA A 193 -11.25 6.92 3.03
C ALA A 193 -11.08 8.15 2.14
N ASP A 194 -10.63 8.00 0.89
CA ASP A 194 -10.18 9.09 0.01
C ASP A 194 -9.08 9.92 0.70
N ARG A 195 -7.97 9.26 1.05
CA ARG A 195 -6.85 9.87 1.79
C ARG A 195 -5.50 9.40 1.26
N TRP A 196 -4.54 10.30 1.31
CA TRP A 196 -3.13 10.00 1.11
C TRP A 196 -2.47 9.62 2.42
N VAL A 197 -1.67 8.57 2.41
CA VAL A 197 -0.84 8.15 3.53
C VAL A 197 0.62 8.23 3.08
N ILE A 198 1.42 9.00 3.80
CA ILE A 198 2.83 9.23 3.49
C ILE A 198 3.65 8.82 4.71
N THR A 199 4.74 8.10 4.47
CA THR A 199 5.66 7.70 5.53
C THR A 199 7.09 8.06 5.21
N GLN A 200 7.90 8.17 6.24
CA GLN A 200 9.36 8.16 6.17
C GLN A 200 9.92 7.71 7.50
N PHE A 201 11.03 7.03 7.51
CA PHE A 201 11.75 6.82 8.75
C PHE A 201 12.59 8.03 9.15
N ALA A 202 12.84 8.20 10.46
CA ALA A 202 13.59 9.32 11.01
C ALA A 202 14.46 8.91 12.21
N GLY A 203 15.54 9.64 12.43
CA GLY A 203 16.40 9.43 13.60
C GLY A 203 17.70 10.22 13.55
N VAL A 204 18.33 10.39 14.71
CA VAL A 204 19.56 11.20 14.84
C VAL A 204 20.81 10.47 14.34
N SER A 205 20.96 9.20 14.68
CA SER A 205 22.14 8.36 14.32
C SER A 205 21.75 7.26 13.35
N VAL A 206 20.67 6.56 13.68
CA VAL A 206 19.99 5.57 12.85
C VAL A 206 18.50 5.86 12.96
N PRO A 207 17.69 5.52 11.96
CA PRO A 207 16.25 5.63 12.05
C PRO A 207 15.67 4.74 13.17
N THR A 208 15.07 5.38 14.15
CA THR A 208 14.41 4.75 15.30
C THR A 208 12.92 5.05 15.36
N ASP A 209 12.49 5.96 14.50
CA ASP A 209 11.12 6.49 14.48
C ASP A 209 10.53 6.37 13.08
N GLU A 210 9.24 6.11 13.02
CA GLU A 210 8.46 6.13 11.80
C GLU A 210 7.49 7.32 11.85
N CYS A 211 7.60 8.17 10.84
CA CYS A 211 6.78 9.35 10.68
C CYS A 211 5.67 9.06 9.68
N LEU A 212 4.41 9.08 10.13
CA LEU A 212 3.25 8.86 9.26
C LEU A 212 2.42 10.14 9.15
N ALA A 213 1.96 10.45 7.94
CA ALA A 213 1.06 11.56 7.68
C ALA A 213 -0.13 11.09 6.85
N VAL A 214 -1.35 11.37 7.33
CA VAL A 214 -2.61 11.02 6.65
C VAL A 214 -3.28 12.33 6.22
N SER A 215 -3.57 12.49 4.92
CA SER A 215 -4.21 13.71 4.43
C SER A 215 -5.62 13.87 5.01
N THR A 216 -6.05 15.10 5.22
CA THR A 216 -7.39 15.39 5.76
C THR A 216 -8.50 15.27 4.70
N THR A 217 -8.12 15.22 3.44
CA THR A 217 -9.01 15.07 2.26
C THR A 217 -8.28 14.31 1.16
N GLY A 218 -8.93 14.04 0.03
CA GLY A 218 -8.32 13.45 -1.17
C GLY A 218 -7.32 14.37 -1.89
N ASP A 219 -7.11 15.60 -1.44
CA ASP A 219 -6.12 16.54 -1.99
C ASP A 219 -4.76 16.37 -1.29
N ALA A 220 -3.78 15.80 -1.99
CA ALA A 220 -2.42 15.61 -1.48
C ALA A 220 -1.67 16.92 -1.20
N THR A 221 -2.13 18.05 -1.72
CA THR A 221 -1.55 19.38 -1.45
C THR A 221 -2.17 20.06 -0.21
N GLY A 222 -3.17 19.42 0.39
CA GLY A 222 -3.92 19.87 1.56
C GLY A 222 -3.19 19.66 2.89
N SER A 223 -3.95 19.67 3.97
CA SER A 223 -3.46 19.44 5.34
C SER A 223 -3.34 17.94 5.63
N TYR A 224 -2.47 17.60 6.56
CA TYR A 224 -2.24 16.24 7.03
C TYR A 224 -2.37 16.13 8.53
N TYR A 225 -2.94 15.05 9.02
CA TYR A 225 -2.76 14.54 10.37
C TYR A 225 -1.39 13.85 10.42
N ARG A 226 -0.48 14.34 11.29
CA ARG A 226 0.91 13.90 11.34
C ARG A 226 1.19 13.18 12.65
N TYR A 227 2.03 12.15 12.58
CA TYR A 227 2.33 11.26 13.70
C TYR A 227 3.81 10.91 13.71
N ASP A 228 4.38 10.90 14.90
CA ASP A 228 5.73 10.42 15.19
C ASP A 228 5.62 9.20 16.12
N PHE A 229 6.01 8.04 15.60
CA PHE A 229 6.02 6.77 16.32
C PHE A 229 7.45 6.34 16.62
N HIS A 230 7.84 6.36 17.90
CA HIS A 230 9.13 5.82 18.32
C HIS A 230 9.06 4.29 18.39
N LEU A 231 9.83 3.60 17.55
CA LEU A 231 9.79 2.14 17.41
C LEU A 231 10.78 1.41 18.32
N GLY A 232 11.73 2.12 18.91
CA GLY A 232 12.74 1.58 19.83
C GLY A 232 14.15 2.03 19.48
N SER A 233 15.17 1.33 19.99
CA SER A 233 16.58 1.72 19.86
C SER A 233 17.30 1.07 18.66
N ASN A 234 16.63 0.21 17.91
CA ASN A 234 17.18 -0.46 16.75
C ASN A 234 17.04 0.40 15.48
N PHE A 235 17.70 0.00 14.41
CA PHE A 235 17.51 0.58 13.08
C PHE A 235 16.40 -0.18 12.33
N PHE A 236 15.34 0.53 11.98
CA PHE A 236 14.20 0.02 11.22
C PHE A 236 14.34 0.48 9.77
N ASP A 237 14.52 -0.47 8.86
CA ASP A 237 14.89 -0.28 7.46
C ASP A 237 13.87 -0.90 6.52
N TYR A 238 13.81 -0.43 5.27
CA TYR A 238 12.99 -1.02 4.23
C TYR A 238 11.50 -1.09 4.60
N PRO A 239 10.85 0.04 4.93
CA PRO A 239 9.43 0.05 5.27
C PRO A 239 8.56 -0.32 4.06
N HIS A 240 7.59 -1.19 4.27
CA HIS A 240 6.57 -1.54 3.29
C HIS A 240 5.19 -1.36 3.89
N LEU A 241 4.45 -0.38 3.40
CA LEU A 241 3.12 -0.02 3.87
C LEU A 241 2.03 -0.66 3.02
N ALA A 242 0.90 -0.98 3.64
CA ALA A 242 -0.32 -1.42 3.00
C ALA A 242 -1.55 -0.86 3.71
N VAL A 243 -2.60 -0.60 2.96
CA VAL A 243 -3.90 -0.18 3.46
C VAL A 243 -4.80 -1.40 3.63
N TRP A 244 -5.46 -1.50 4.79
CA TRP A 244 -6.47 -2.51 5.07
C TRP A 244 -7.64 -1.87 5.81
N PRO A 245 -8.85 -2.46 5.80
CA PRO A 245 -10.02 -1.81 6.39
C PRO A 245 -9.87 -1.42 7.87
N ASP A 246 -9.16 -2.22 8.66
CA ASP A 246 -8.99 -2.03 10.10
C ASP A 246 -7.67 -1.39 10.53
N GLY A 247 -6.68 -1.25 9.63
CA GLY A 247 -5.37 -0.71 9.98
C GLY A 247 -4.52 -0.31 8.78
N TYR A 248 -3.48 0.47 9.04
CA TYR A 248 -2.34 0.61 8.14
C TYR A 248 -1.27 -0.39 8.60
N TYR A 249 -0.90 -1.30 7.72
CA TYR A 249 0.03 -2.38 8.05
C TYR A 249 1.39 -2.13 7.42
N MET A 250 2.44 -2.40 8.19
CA MET A 250 3.81 -2.17 7.72
C MET A 250 4.71 -3.33 8.12
N SER A 251 5.71 -3.62 7.31
CA SER A 251 6.82 -4.49 7.68
C SER A 251 8.14 -3.74 7.53
N MET A 252 9.09 -4.03 8.42
CA MET A 252 10.43 -3.48 8.37
C MET A 252 11.48 -4.54 8.64
N ASN A 253 12.65 -4.37 8.07
CA ASN A 253 13.84 -5.11 8.40
C ASN A 253 14.55 -4.44 9.58
N VAL A 254 14.67 -5.14 10.70
CA VAL A 254 15.29 -4.58 11.89
C VAL A 254 16.77 -4.96 11.96
N PHE A 255 17.61 -3.96 12.08
CA PHE A 255 19.05 -4.10 12.35
C PHE A 255 19.35 -3.60 13.76
N ASN A 256 20.50 -4.02 14.30
CA ASN A 256 20.94 -3.51 15.59
C ASN A 256 21.12 -1.98 15.54
N SER A 257 21.26 -1.34 16.71
CA SER A 257 21.37 0.12 16.86
C SER A 257 22.55 0.78 16.12
N THR A 258 23.45 0.00 15.53
CA THR A 258 24.55 0.48 14.70
C THR A 258 24.33 0.19 13.21
N GLY A 259 23.21 -0.43 12.83
CA GLY A 259 22.88 -0.81 11.44
C GLY A 259 23.76 -1.90 10.84
N THR A 260 24.52 -2.65 11.66
CA THR A 260 25.55 -3.59 11.18
C THR A 260 25.12 -5.06 11.17
N SER A 261 24.05 -5.41 11.86
CA SER A 261 23.58 -6.81 12.00
C SER A 261 22.08 -6.88 11.89
N PHE A 262 21.59 -7.67 10.95
CA PHE A 262 20.18 -7.97 10.79
C PHE A 262 19.68 -8.80 11.97
N LEU A 263 18.58 -8.37 12.60
CA LEU A 263 17.96 -9.01 13.75
C LEU A 263 16.71 -9.82 13.37
N GLY A 264 16.06 -9.48 12.28
CA GLY A 264 14.85 -10.11 11.78
C GLY A 264 13.83 -9.09 11.26
N PRO A 265 12.78 -9.55 10.56
CA PRO A 265 11.68 -8.67 10.16
C PRO A 265 10.72 -8.42 11.33
N GLN A 266 10.07 -7.26 11.32
CA GLN A 266 9.07 -6.88 12.31
C GLN A 266 7.85 -6.31 11.62
N PRO A 267 6.64 -6.84 11.88
CA PRO A 267 5.40 -6.28 11.36
C PRO A 267 4.78 -5.32 12.37
N PHE A 268 4.05 -4.34 11.84
CA PHE A 268 3.33 -3.31 12.59
C PHE A 268 1.91 -3.17 12.05
N ALA A 269 0.97 -2.84 12.92
CA ALA A 269 -0.37 -2.39 12.59
C ALA A 269 -0.62 -1.04 13.28
N PHE A 270 -0.93 0.00 12.52
CA PHE A 270 -1.23 1.35 13.02
C PHE A 270 -2.74 1.58 13.02
N ASP A 271 -3.25 2.25 14.05
CA ASP A 271 -4.69 2.52 14.23
C ASP A 271 -5.21 3.52 13.20
N ARG A 272 -5.63 2.99 12.05
CA ARG A 272 -6.18 3.76 10.93
C ARG A 272 -7.35 4.64 11.35
N THR A 273 -8.25 4.15 12.18
CA THR A 273 -9.45 4.88 12.61
C THR A 273 -9.08 6.15 13.37
N ARG A 274 -8.15 6.07 14.31
CA ARG A 274 -7.68 7.23 15.06
C ARG A 274 -6.87 8.17 14.18
N MET A 275 -6.03 7.63 13.29
CA MET A 275 -5.22 8.43 12.37
C MET A 275 -6.08 9.22 11.37
N LEU A 276 -7.13 8.62 10.83
CA LEU A 276 -8.11 9.32 9.96
C LEU A 276 -8.87 10.45 10.68
N SER A 277 -8.91 10.39 12.00
CA SER A 277 -9.60 11.37 12.84
C SER A 277 -8.67 12.43 13.46
N GLY A 278 -7.35 12.36 13.22
CA GLY A 278 -6.35 13.25 13.81
C GLY A 278 -6.15 13.07 15.32
N LEU A 279 -6.61 11.95 15.87
CA LEU A 279 -6.47 11.61 17.29
C LEU A 279 -5.12 10.95 17.56
N PRO A 280 -4.55 11.06 18.80
CA PRO A 280 -3.39 10.24 19.17
C PRO A 280 -3.63 8.78 18.81
N ALA A 281 -2.69 8.16 18.10
CA ALA A 281 -2.85 6.83 17.54
C ALA A 281 -1.86 5.84 18.15
N THR A 282 -2.24 4.56 18.15
CA THR A 282 -1.39 3.48 18.62
C THR A 282 -0.91 2.62 17.46
N PHE A 283 0.18 1.88 17.69
CA PHE A 283 0.54 0.72 16.88
C PHE A 283 0.61 -0.53 17.74
N ILE A 284 0.40 -1.67 17.09
CA ILE A 284 0.54 -3.01 17.68
C ILE A 284 1.58 -3.78 16.88
N THR A 285 2.48 -4.48 17.57
CA THR A 285 3.53 -5.31 16.96
C THR A 285 3.83 -6.54 17.80
N PRO A 286 4.09 -7.72 17.17
CA PRO A 286 4.63 -8.88 17.86
C PRO A 286 6.13 -8.75 18.16
N GLY A 287 6.76 -7.61 17.82
CA GLY A 287 8.21 -7.48 17.85
C GLY A 287 8.89 -8.20 16.67
N ILE A 288 10.21 -8.38 16.79
CA ILE A 288 11.00 -9.12 15.79
C ILE A 288 10.56 -10.59 15.77
N THR A 289 10.14 -11.08 14.60
CA THR A 289 9.65 -12.44 14.45
C THR A 289 10.77 -13.41 14.08
N ASN A 290 10.86 -14.51 14.79
CA ASN A 290 11.79 -15.64 14.53
C ASN A 290 13.29 -15.30 14.37
N GLY A 291 13.68 -14.06 14.64
CA GLY A 291 15.08 -13.60 14.63
C GLY A 291 15.72 -13.52 13.23
N PRO A 292 17.07 -13.49 13.16
CA PRO A 292 17.80 -13.21 11.91
C PRO A 292 17.76 -14.32 10.86
N SER A 293 17.20 -15.48 11.18
CA SER A 293 16.95 -16.56 10.22
C SER A 293 15.59 -16.43 9.51
N GLU A 294 14.73 -15.52 9.94
CA GLU A 294 13.47 -15.26 9.27
C GLU A 294 13.68 -14.36 8.05
N ARG A 295 12.89 -14.60 7.00
CA ARG A 295 12.95 -13.83 5.77
C ARG A 295 12.02 -12.65 5.83
N THR A 296 12.33 -11.62 5.03
CA THR A 296 11.46 -10.48 4.80
C THR A 296 10.09 -10.91 4.31
N TYR A 297 9.06 -10.24 4.77
CA TYR A 297 7.70 -10.36 4.26
C TYR A 297 7.11 -8.96 4.04
N LEU A 298 6.13 -8.88 3.14
CA LEU A 298 5.42 -7.65 2.83
C LEU A 298 3.94 -7.81 3.17
N PRO A 299 3.29 -6.78 3.74
CA PRO A 299 1.85 -6.74 3.86
C PRO A 299 1.20 -6.66 2.48
N ALA A 300 0.05 -7.31 2.32
CA ALA A 300 -0.75 -7.24 1.11
C ALA A 300 -1.64 -6.00 1.14
N ASP A 301 -1.49 -5.15 0.13
CA ASP A 301 -2.22 -3.90 -0.01
C ASP A 301 -3.53 -4.08 -0.77
N LEU A 302 -4.59 -3.44 -0.30
CA LEU A 302 -5.94 -3.59 -0.84
C LEU A 302 -6.15 -2.77 -2.11
N ASP A 303 -6.32 -3.48 -3.24
CA ASP A 303 -6.77 -2.92 -4.52
C ASP A 303 -8.25 -3.20 -4.78
N GLY A 304 -8.89 -2.32 -5.56
CA GLY A 304 -10.26 -2.46 -5.99
C GLY A 304 -11.30 -2.13 -4.92
N SER A 305 -12.56 -2.06 -5.33
CA SER A 305 -13.67 -1.59 -4.47
C SER A 305 -14.32 -2.69 -3.64
N THR A 306 -14.05 -3.97 -3.92
CA THR A 306 -14.61 -5.09 -3.16
C THR A 306 -13.79 -5.37 -1.91
N LEU A 307 -14.39 -5.13 -0.76
CA LEU A 307 -13.73 -5.35 0.52
C LEU A 307 -13.44 -6.83 0.80
N PRO A 308 -12.38 -7.14 1.57
CA PRO A 308 -12.25 -8.47 2.16
C PRO A 308 -13.42 -8.76 3.09
N ALA A 309 -13.62 -10.03 3.47
CA ALA A 309 -14.65 -10.41 4.43
C ALA A 309 -14.50 -9.59 5.73
N ALA A 310 -15.61 -9.24 6.36
CA ALA A 310 -15.59 -8.47 7.61
C ALA A 310 -14.73 -9.19 8.66
N GLY A 311 -13.77 -8.49 9.26
CA GLY A 311 -12.82 -9.05 10.23
C GLY A 311 -11.72 -9.92 9.62
N ALA A 312 -11.57 -9.95 8.29
CA ALA A 312 -10.46 -10.64 7.65
C ALA A 312 -9.12 -10.05 8.12
N PRO A 313 -8.16 -10.88 8.56
CA PRO A 313 -6.84 -10.40 8.96
C PRO A 313 -6.06 -9.89 7.75
N ALA A 314 -5.16 -8.95 7.97
CA ALA A 314 -4.20 -8.55 6.94
C ALA A 314 -3.22 -9.68 6.66
N SER A 315 -2.99 -9.98 5.39
CA SER A 315 -2.05 -11.02 4.97
C SER A 315 -0.67 -10.44 4.73
N PHE A 316 0.37 -11.13 5.22
CA PHE A 316 1.77 -10.84 4.94
C PHE A 316 2.38 -11.99 4.16
N VAL A 317 2.99 -11.70 3.03
CA VAL A 317 3.61 -12.71 2.15
C VAL A 317 5.12 -12.65 2.28
N GLN A 318 5.74 -13.80 2.52
CA GLN A 318 7.17 -13.94 2.68
C GLN A 318 7.83 -14.47 1.41
N TRP A 319 9.04 -13.96 1.09
CA TRP A 319 9.88 -14.45 0.00
C TRP A 319 10.14 -15.96 0.10
N PRO A 320 9.93 -16.74 -0.99
CA PRO A 320 9.90 -18.20 -0.93
C PRO A 320 11.27 -18.88 -0.99
N GLY A 321 12.32 -18.26 -0.49
CA GLY A 321 13.71 -18.76 -0.57
C GLY A 321 13.94 -20.19 -0.09
N SER A 322 12.97 -20.84 0.60
CA SER A 322 13.04 -22.25 1.03
C SER A 322 12.10 -23.17 0.24
N GLY A 323 11.53 -22.71 -0.88
CA GLY A 323 10.65 -23.52 -1.75
C GLY A 323 9.18 -23.47 -1.33
N SER A 324 8.77 -22.51 -0.50
CA SER A 324 7.36 -22.23 -0.22
C SER A 324 7.16 -20.77 0.08
N TYR A 325 6.05 -20.20 -0.40
CA TYR A 325 5.52 -18.93 0.12
C TYR A 325 5.03 -19.19 1.54
N ARG A 326 5.31 -18.30 2.47
CA ARG A 326 4.73 -18.34 3.81
C ARG A 326 3.81 -17.15 3.95
N ILE A 327 2.56 -17.42 4.24
CA ILE A 327 1.53 -16.41 4.43
C ILE A 327 1.24 -16.32 5.93
N PHE A 328 1.43 -15.12 6.48
CA PHE A 328 1.09 -14.82 7.85
C PHE A 328 -0.18 -13.99 7.89
N HIS A 329 -0.99 -14.19 8.92
CA HIS A 329 -2.15 -13.35 9.24
C HIS A 329 -1.82 -12.45 10.41
N PHE A 330 -2.06 -11.16 10.23
CA PHE A 330 -2.08 -10.21 11.32
C PHE A 330 -3.52 -9.81 11.59
N HIS A 331 -4.09 -10.37 12.65
CA HIS A 331 -5.35 -9.92 13.22
C HIS A 331 -5.06 -8.89 14.31
N VAL A 332 -5.64 -7.69 14.21
CA VAL A 332 -5.44 -6.61 15.16
C VAL A 332 -6.74 -6.27 15.90
N ASP A 333 -6.64 -6.04 17.19
CA ASP A 333 -7.73 -5.51 18.04
C ASP A 333 -7.15 -4.31 18.83
N PHE A 334 -7.37 -3.10 18.33
CA PHE A 334 -6.90 -1.87 18.99
C PHE A 334 -7.63 -1.56 20.29
N THR A 335 -8.81 -2.17 20.53
CA THR A 335 -9.57 -2.02 21.78
C THR A 335 -9.01 -2.93 22.88
N THR A 336 -8.67 -4.16 22.51
CA THR A 336 -8.12 -5.17 23.42
C THR A 336 -6.87 -5.78 22.78
N PRO A 337 -5.72 -5.09 22.82
CA PRO A 337 -4.51 -5.50 22.09
C PRO A 337 -4.04 -6.94 22.36
N ALA A 338 -4.35 -7.48 23.54
CA ALA A 338 -4.06 -8.87 23.89
C ALA A 338 -4.80 -9.92 23.02
N ASN A 339 -5.85 -9.52 22.29
CA ASN A 339 -6.54 -10.37 21.31
C ASN A 339 -5.83 -10.38 19.94
N SER A 340 -4.92 -9.45 19.71
CA SER A 340 -4.20 -9.38 18.43
C SER A 340 -3.26 -10.57 18.26
N THR A 341 -3.10 -11.04 17.03
CA THR A 341 -2.26 -12.20 16.72
C THR A 341 -1.50 -12.00 15.41
N PHE A 342 -0.26 -12.48 15.37
CA PHE A 342 0.53 -12.60 14.15
C PHE A 342 0.97 -14.05 14.00
N THR A 343 0.40 -14.79 13.08
CA THR A 343 0.59 -16.25 12.98
C THR A 343 0.80 -16.71 11.55
N LEU A 344 1.62 -17.74 11.38
CA LEU A 344 1.74 -18.43 10.10
C LEU A 344 0.41 -19.13 9.77
N PHE A 345 -0.21 -18.74 8.65
CA PHE A 345 -1.48 -19.28 8.21
C PHE A 345 -1.32 -20.42 7.21
N ALA A 346 -0.45 -20.22 6.21
CA ALA A 346 -0.25 -21.22 5.14
C ALA A 346 1.18 -21.20 4.60
N SER A 347 1.57 -22.29 3.96
CA SER A 347 2.89 -22.44 3.32
C SER A 347 2.78 -23.20 1.98
N PRO A 348 2.07 -22.67 0.96
CA PRO A 348 1.98 -23.31 -0.33
C PRO A 348 3.36 -23.42 -0.98
N ALA A 349 3.60 -24.55 -1.68
CA ALA A 349 4.86 -24.77 -2.36
C ALA A 349 5.09 -23.75 -3.49
N ALA A 350 6.30 -23.22 -3.58
CA ALA A 350 6.77 -22.37 -4.66
C ALA A 350 7.65 -23.17 -5.64
N ALA A 351 7.63 -22.79 -6.90
CA ALA A 351 8.58 -23.35 -7.86
C ALA A 351 10.02 -22.97 -7.47
N GLY A 352 10.95 -23.91 -7.67
CA GLY A 352 12.35 -23.70 -7.38
C GLY A 352 12.96 -22.60 -8.27
N PHE A 353 14.01 -21.96 -7.76
CA PHE A 353 14.79 -20.97 -8.50
C PHE A 353 16.24 -20.94 -7.98
N THR A 354 17.11 -20.29 -8.72
CA THR A 354 18.47 -19.95 -8.30
C THR A 354 18.50 -18.49 -7.89
N GLN A 355 19.08 -18.20 -6.73
CA GLN A 355 19.21 -16.82 -6.26
C GLN A 355 20.11 -16.01 -7.18
N LEU A 356 19.70 -14.80 -7.53
CA LEU A 356 20.50 -13.88 -8.30
C LEU A 356 21.63 -13.31 -7.43
N CYS A 357 22.86 -13.35 -7.94
CA CYS A 357 24.06 -12.75 -7.33
C CYS A 357 24.25 -13.09 -5.83
N PRO A 358 24.32 -14.39 -5.47
CA PRO A 358 24.31 -14.79 -4.06
C PRO A 358 25.53 -14.31 -3.26
N THR A 359 26.63 -13.96 -3.92
CA THR A 359 27.89 -13.53 -3.28
C THR A 359 28.13 -12.02 -3.38
N THR A 360 27.61 -11.39 -4.41
CA THR A 360 27.75 -9.93 -4.65
C THR A 360 26.39 -9.37 -5.02
N ARG A 361 25.96 -8.28 -4.44
CA ARG A 361 24.68 -7.66 -4.81
C ARG A 361 24.75 -7.06 -6.21
N SER A 362 25.89 -6.50 -6.56
CA SER A 362 26.11 -5.72 -7.78
C SER A 362 26.53 -6.60 -8.96
N CYS A 363 25.57 -7.08 -9.73
CA CYS A 363 25.82 -7.97 -10.85
C CYS A 363 25.16 -7.59 -12.18
N VAL A 364 24.16 -6.70 -12.17
CA VAL A 364 23.41 -6.33 -13.36
C VAL A 364 24.27 -5.47 -14.30
N PRO A 365 24.47 -5.89 -15.56
CA PRO A 365 25.26 -5.11 -16.52
C PRO A 365 24.50 -3.92 -17.07
N GLN A 366 25.25 -2.90 -17.45
CA GLN A 366 24.78 -1.71 -18.14
C GLN A 366 25.66 -1.41 -19.36
N SER A 367 25.10 -0.73 -20.36
CA SER A 367 25.85 -0.28 -21.53
C SER A 367 26.88 0.80 -21.18
N GLY A 368 28.03 0.77 -21.84
CA GLY A 368 29.04 1.84 -21.77
C GLY A 368 29.79 1.98 -20.45
N THR A 369 29.68 1.01 -19.53
CA THR A 369 30.40 0.99 -18.25
C THR A 369 30.67 -0.43 -17.77
N THR A 370 31.67 -0.58 -16.91
CA THR A 370 31.93 -1.83 -16.16
C THR A 370 31.23 -1.84 -14.79
N SER A 371 30.66 -0.72 -14.35
CA SER A 371 29.88 -0.67 -13.11
C SER A 371 28.64 -1.56 -13.22
N ARG A 372 28.37 -2.33 -12.18
CA ARG A 372 27.24 -3.24 -12.09
C ARG A 372 26.24 -2.71 -11.09
N LEU A 373 24.95 -3.01 -11.29
CA LEU A 373 23.86 -2.59 -10.40
C LEU A 373 23.43 -3.72 -9.48
N ASP A 374 22.93 -3.35 -8.31
CA ASP A 374 22.24 -4.26 -7.39
C ASP A 374 20.85 -4.59 -7.94
N ALA A 375 20.46 -5.84 -7.86
CA ALA A 375 19.16 -6.31 -8.32
C ALA A 375 18.22 -6.75 -7.19
N LEU A 376 18.64 -6.62 -5.92
CA LEU A 376 17.90 -7.05 -4.73
C LEU A 376 17.28 -8.44 -4.87
N GLY A 377 18.04 -9.40 -5.39
CA GLY A 377 17.56 -10.76 -5.69
C GLY A 377 17.35 -11.66 -4.48
N ASP A 378 17.14 -11.11 -3.29
CA ASP A 378 16.99 -11.83 -2.02
C ASP A 378 15.69 -11.52 -1.27
N ARG A 379 14.74 -10.81 -1.90
CA ARG A 379 13.50 -10.37 -1.26
C ARG A 379 12.34 -10.19 -2.24
N LEU A 380 11.10 -10.13 -1.71
CA LEU A 380 9.96 -9.62 -2.47
C LEU A 380 10.16 -8.13 -2.75
N MET A 381 9.72 -7.71 -3.93
CA MET A 381 9.73 -6.30 -4.32
C MET A 381 8.40 -5.63 -3.97
N PHE A 382 8.43 -4.33 -3.69
CA PHE A 382 7.25 -3.51 -3.49
C PHE A 382 6.40 -3.51 -4.78
N ARG A 383 5.08 -3.74 -4.73
CA ARG A 383 4.25 -4.10 -3.60
C ARG A 383 3.69 -5.52 -3.78
N VAL A 384 3.10 -6.06 -2.73
CA VAL A 384 2.22 -7.23 -2.82
C VAL A 384 0.78 -6.71 -2.83
N ALA A 385 0.04 -6.95 -3.92
CA ALA A 385 -1.29 -6.40 -4.13
C ALA A 385 -2.36 -7.47 -3.90
N TYR A 386 -3.33 -7.18 -3.04
CA TYR A 386 -4.50 -8.01 -2.77
C TYR A 386 -5.72 -7.46 -3.51
N ARG A 387 -6.51 -8.36 -4.07
CA ARG A 387 -7.80 -8.03 -4.68
C ARG A 387 -8.85 -9.09 -4.37
N ASN A 388 -10.06 -8.64 -4.03
CA ASN A 388 -11.23 -9.50 -3.87
C ASN A 388 -12.16 -9.36 -5.10
N PHE A 389 -12.36 -10.46 -5.82
CA PHE A 389 -13.26 -10.53 -6.98
C PHE A 389 -14.68 -10.97 -6.62
N GLY A 390 -14.98 -11.14 -5.32
CA GLY A 390 -16.27 -11.67 -4.87
C GLY A 390 -16.40 -13.19 -5.05
N THR A 391 -15.81 -13.76 -6.08
CA THR A 391 -15.78 -15.21 -6.34
C THR A 391 -14.51 -15.87 -5.79
N HIS A 392 -13.45 -15.12 -5.66
CA HIS A 392 -12.17 -15.53 -5.12
C HIS A 392 -11.35 -14.31 -4.71
N GLU A 393 -10.31 -14.53 -3.93
CA GLU A 393 -9.30 -13.55 -3.59
C GLU A 393 -8.00 -13.87 -4.33
N SER A 394 -7.29 -12.86 -4.77
CA SER A 394 -5.97 -12.96 -5.37
C SER A 394 -4.98 -12.05 -4.68
N VAL A 395 -3.75 -12.54 -4.52
CA VAL A 395 -2.59 -11.75 -4.12
C VAL A 395 -1.52 -11.92 -5.18
N VAL A 396 -1.07 -10.82 -5.76
CA VAL A 396 0.01 -10.82 -6.76
C VAL A 396 1.26 -10.13 -6.20
N GLY A 397 2.42 -10.61 -6.63
CA GLY A 397 3.69 -10.03 -6.26
C GLY A 397 4.81 -10.55 -7.15
N ASN A 398 6.03 -10.02 -6.94
CA ASN A 398 7.18 -10.40 -7.74
C ASN A 398 8.50 -10.31 -6.96
N TYR A 399 9.54 -10.92 -7.54
CA TYR A 399 10.93 -10.82 -7.08
C TYR A 399 11.89 -11.18 -8.23
N THR A 400 13.15 -10.82 -8.07
CA THR A 400 14.18 -11.06 -9.09
C THR A 400 14.90 -12.37 -8.83
N VAL A 401 15.07 -13.20 -9.87
CA VAL A 401 15.78 -14.49 -9.81
C VAL A 401 16.84 -14.61 -10.90
N ASN A 402 17.74 -15.58 -10.76
CA ASN A 402 18.64 -15.98 -11.83
C ASN A 402 17.89 -16.90 -12.81
N ALA A 403 17.65 -16.42 -14.01
CA ALA A 403 16.98 -17.16 -15.08
C ALA A 403 18.00 -17.72 -16.10
N GLY A 404 18.98 -18.47 -15.60
CA GLY A 404 20.08 -19.03 -16.36
C GLY A 404 21.34 -18.17 -16.34
N THR A 405 21.52 -17.25 -17.30
CA THR A 405 22.69 -16.37 -17.37
C THR A 405 22.36 -14.89 -17.12
N VAL A 406 21.07 -14.58 -16.93
CA VAL A 406 20.57 -13.21 -16.77
C VAL A 406 19.53 -13.16 -15.64
N ALA A 407 19.20 -11.95 -15.20
CA ALA A 407 18.09 -11.72 -14.27
C ALA A 407 16.74 -11.85 -15.00
N GLY A 408 15.79 -12.52 -14.35
CA GLY A 408 14.39 -12.60 -14.77
C GLY A 408 13.45 -12.20 -13.63
N ILE A 409 12.26 -11.73 -13.99
CA ILE A 409 11.21 -11.41 -13.01
C ILE A 409 10.39 -12.67 -12.73
N ARG A 410 10.51 -13.20 -11.52
CA ARG A 410 9.58 -14.19 -10.99
C ARG A 410 8.35 -13.44 -10.46
N TRP A 411 7.17 -13.80 -10.96
CA TRP A 411 5.88 -13.30 -10.52
C TRP A 411 4.97 -14.44 -10.11
N PHE A 412 3.99 -14.14 -9.28
CA PHE A 412 3.07 -15.13 -8.74
C PHE A 412 1.68 -14.55 -8.48
N GLU A 413 0.68 -15.42 -8.47
CA GLU A 413 -0.66 -15.17 -7.94
C GLU A 413 -1.01 -16.26 -6.91
N LEU A 414 -1.30 -15.85 -5.70
CA LEU A 414 -1.85 -16.69 -4.64
C LEU A 414 -3.36 -16.47 -4.54
N ARG A 415 -4.11 -17.52 -4.27
CA ARG A 415 -5.56 -17.44 -4.07
C ARG A 415 -5.99 -17.95 -2.70
N ASN A 416 -7.17 -17.50 -2.25
CA ASN A 416 -7.82 -17.88 -1.00
C ASN A 416 -6.96 -17.57 0.24
N VAL A 417 -6.32 -16.42 0.25
CA VAL A 417 -5.35 -16.04 1.30
C VAL A 417 -6.01 -15.76 2.65
N THR A 418 -7.31 -15.43 2.70
CA THR A 418 -8.04 -15.16 3.95
C THR A 418 -8.53 -16.43 4.64
N ASN A 419 -9.20 -17.33 3.93
CA ASN A 419 -9.86 -18.48 4.51
C ASN A 419 -9.23 -19.82 4.12
N GLY A 420 -8.32 -19.84 3.13
CA GLY A 420 -7.69 -21.05 2.63
C GLY A 420 -8.65 -22.06 1.95
N PRO A 421 -8.14 -23.19 1.47
CA PRO A 421 -6.72 -23.49 1.36
C PRO A 421 -6.01 -22.52 0.39
N VAL A 422 -4.88 -21.97 0.83
CA VAL A 422 -4.09 -21.09 -0.03
C VAL A 422 -3.42 -21.89 -1.14
N THR A 423 -3.57 -21.42 -2.36
CA THR A 423 -2.98 -22.07 -3.54
C THR A 423 -2.12 -21.08 -4.33
N VAL A 424 -1.05 -21.57 -4.94
CA VAL A 424 -0.33 -20.88 -6.01
C VAL A 424 -1.16 -21.11 -7.28
N ASN A 425 -1.97 -20.10 -7.66
CA ASN A 425 -2.80 -20.18 -8.87
C ASN A 425 -1.95 -20.17 -10.13
N GLN A 426 -0.91 -19.34 -10.11
CA GLN A 426 0.08 -19.25 -11.18
C GLN A 426 1.38 -18.67 -10.67
N GLU A 427 2.47 -19.07 -11.32
CA GLU A 427 3.82 -18.63 -11.00
C GLU A 427 4.71 -18.86 -12.21
N SER A 428 5.49 -17.85 -12.61
CA SER A 428 6.42 -17.97 -13.74
C SER A 428 7.57 -16.98 -13.61
N THR A 429 8.68 -17.26 -14.31
CA THR A 429 9.80 -16.33 -14.46
C THR A 429 9.81 -15.76 -15.87
N TYR A 430 9.55 -14.47 -15.99
CA TYR A 430 9.57 -13.77 -17.27
C TYR A 430 11.00 -13.44 -17.69
N GLN A 431 11.47 -14.11 -18.73
CA GLN A 431 12.81 -13.92 -19.30
C GLN A 431 12.81 -14.33 -20.78
N PRO A 432 12.17 -13.53 -21.68
CA PRO A 432 11.98 -13.92 -23.09
C PRO A 432 13.27 -13.87 -23.92
N ASP A 433 14.28 -13.12 -23.52
CA ASP A 433 15.53 -12.91 -24.25
C ASP A 433 16.76 -12.75 -23.32
N SER A 434 17.89 -12.34 -23.81
CA SER A 434 19.15 -12.14 -23.06
C SER A 434 19.21 -10.81 -22.31
N THR A 435 18.15 -10.00 -22.30
CA THR A 435 18.07 -8.77 -21.51
C THR A 435 17.84 -9.09 -20.04
N TRP A 436 18.57 -8.43 -19.16
CA TRP A 436 18.37 -8.52 -17.71
C TRP A 436 17.13 -7.73 -17.33
N ARG A 437 16.26 -8.31 -16.50
CA ARG A 437 15.04 -7.70 -15.96
C ARG A 437 15.04 -7.84 -14.45
N TRP A 438 14.92 -6.70 -13.73
CA TRP A 438 15.02 -6.68 -12.25
C TRP A 438 14.21 -5.53 -11.64
N LEU A 439 14.04 -5.56 -10.32
CA LEU A 439 13.32 -4.54 -9.54
C LEU A 439 11.95 -4.28 -10.13
N GLY A 440 11.12 -5.32 -10.15
CA GLY A 440 9.75 -5.23 -10.66
C GLY A 440 8.76 -4.78 -9.59
N SER A 441 7.58 -4.35 -10.05
CA SER A 441 6.38 -4.13 -9.24
C SER A 441 5.19 -4.69 -9.99
N ALA A 442 4.27 -5.37 -9.29
CA ALA A 442 3.16 -6.09 -9.90
C ALA A 442 1.80 -5.62 -9.36
N ALA A 443 0.80 -5.57 -10.23
CA ALA A 443 -0.58 -5.26 -9.87
C ALA A 443 -1.57 -6.04 -10.74
N MET A 444 -2.84 -6.08 -10.31
CA MET A 444 -3.92 -6.76 -10.99
C MET A 444 -5.12 -5.79 -11.12
N ASP A 445 -5.70 -5.67 -12.33
CA ASP A 445 -6.86 -4.81 -12.56
C ASP A 445 -8.20 -5.47 -12.19
N HIS A 446 -9.28 -4.73 -12.39
CA HIS A 446 -10.67 -5.17 -12.13
C HIS A 446 -11.02 -6.51 -12.77
N ASP A 447 -10.56 -6.78 -13.99
CA ASP A 447 -10.90 -7.98 -14.75
C ASP A 447 -9.93 -9.15 -14.47
N GLY A 448 -8.93 -8.96 -13.59
CA GLY A 448 -7.93 -9.96 -13.25
C GLY A 448 -6.77 -10.04 -14.25
N ASN A 449 -6.60 -9.02 -15.10
CA ASN A 449 -5.40 -8.90 -15.90
C ASN A 449 -4.23 -8.50 -15.00
N ILE A 450 -3.05 -9.09 -15.22
CA ILE A 450 -1.85 -8.81 -14.41
C ILE A 450 -0.86 -8.01 -15.27
N ALA A 451 -0.29 -6.98 -14.67
CA ALA A 451 0.81 -6.23 -15.24
C ALA A 451 2.01 -6.21 -14.27
N ILE A 452 3.21 -6.11 -14.83
CA ILE A 452 4.46 -5.97 -14.10
C ILE A 452 5.30 -4.90 -14.80
N GLY A 453 5.66 -3.85 -14.06
CA GLY A 453 6.66 -2.86 -14.48
C GLY A 453 8.03 -3.24 -13.90
N TYR A 454 9.12 -2.98 -14.61
CA TYR A 454 10.47 -3.34 -14.15
C TYR A 454 11.56 -2.55 -14.89
N SER A 455 12.77 -2.59 -14.34
CA SER A 455 13.98 -2.11 -14.98
C SER A 455 14.59 -3.18 -15.89
N ALA A 456 15.13 -2.80 -17.04
CA ALA A 456 15.77 -3.70 -17.98
C ALA A 456 17.08 -3.13 -18.54
N SER A 457 18.15 -3.95 -18.64
CA SER A 457 19.42 -3.54 -19.25
C SER A 457 20.24 -4.75 -19.77
N SER A 458 21.35 -4.44 -20.42
CA SER A 458 22.39 -5.43 -20.79
C SER A 458 23.73 -4.74 -20.95
N ALA A 459 24.78 -5.49 -21.28
CA ALA A 459 26.09 -4.91 -21.61
C ALA A 459 26.06 -3.94 -22.82
N THR A 460 25.00 -4.01 -23.64
CA THR A 460 24.82 -3.16 -24.84
C THR A 460 23.57 -2.32 -24.78
N LEU A 461 22.78 -2.43 -23.69
CA LEU A 461 21.54 -1.71 -23.49
C LEU A 461 21.63 -0.86 -22.21
N PHE A 462 21.40 0.44 -22.31
CA PHE A 462 21.25 1.30 -21.16
C PHE A 462 20.02 0.90 -20.34
N PRO A 463 19.99 1.12 -19.02
CA PRO A 463 18.81 0.86 -18.22
C PRO A 463 17.56 1.55 -18.76
N GLN A 464 16.49 0.79 -18.87
CA GLN A 464 15.18 1.19 -19.39
C GLN A 464 14.08 0.81 -18.43
N LEU A 465 12.96 1.52 -18.48
CA LEU A 465 11.71 1.11 -17.85
C LEU A 465 10.87 0.35 -18.87
N ARG A 466 10.47 -0.86 -18.50
CA ARG A 466 9.60 -1.71 -19.32
C ARG A 466 8.42 -2.23 -18.52
N TYR A 467 7.41 -2.71 -19.22
CA TYR A 467 6.26 -3.36 -18.62
C TYR A 467 5.82 -4.54 -19.48
N ALA A 468 5.33 -5.58 -18.83
CA ALA A 468 4.79 -6.77 -19.45
C ALA A 468 3.49 -7.17 -18.76
N GLY A 469 2.68 -8.00 -19.39
CA GLY A 469 1.44 -8.38 -18.76
C GLY A 469 0.74 -9.55 -19.43
N ARG A 470 -0.40 -9.92 -18.85
CA ARG A 470 -1.31 -10.94 -19.33
C ARG A 470 -2.75 -10.51 -19.12
N LEU A 471 -3.63 -10.97 -20.01
CA LEU A 471 -5.06 -10.93 -19.77
C LEU A 471 -5.48 -12.07 -18.84
N ALA A 472 -6.59 -11.91 -18.14
CA ALA A 472 -7.18 -12.97 -17.31
C ALA A 472 -7.47 -14.24 -18.13
N THR A 473 -7.76 -14.06 -19.42
CA THR A 473 -8.05 -15.14 -20.41
C THR A 473 -6.81 -15.79 -21.00
N ASP A 474 -5.62 -15.25 -20.81
CA ASP A 474 -4.39 -15.85 -21.31
C ASP A 474 -4.10 -17.19 -20.56
N PRO A 475 -3.36 -18.11 -21.16
CA PRO A 475 -2.94 -19.33 -20.46
C PRO A 475 -2.22 -19.00 -19.13
N LEU A 476 -2.49 -19.78 -18.08
CA LEU A 476 -1.81 -19.60 -16.80
C LEU A 476 -0.28 -19.72 -16.95
N ASN A 477 0.44 -19.03 -16.09
CA ASN A 477 1.91 -19.00 -16.05
C ASN A 477 2.59 -18.33 -17.26
N VAL A 478 1.85 -17.53 -18.03
CA VAL A 478 2.38 -16.83 -19.21
C VAL A 478 1.97 -15.35 -19.17
N LEU A 479 2.95 -14.45 -19.35
CA LEU A 479 2.70 -13.05 -19.69
C LEU A 479 2.45 -12.98 -21.22
N GLY A 480 1.21 -13.28 -21.62
CA GLY A 480 0.85 -13.53 -23.02
C GLY A 480 0.81 -12.27 -23.90
N GLN A 481 0.74 -11.09 -23.28
CA GLN A 481 0.70 -9.81 -23.99
C GLN A 481 2.11 -9.27 -24.29
N GLY A 482 3.17 -10.01 -23.90
CA GLY A 482 4.57 -9.65 -24.15
C GLY A 482 5.02 -8.42 -23.37
N GLU A 483 5.95 -7.65 -23.93
CA GLU A 483 6.66 -6.54 -23.28
C GLU A 483 6.58 -5.26 -24.11
N ALA A 484 6.44 -4.11 -23.45
CA ALA A 484 6.61 -2.79 -24.05
C ALA A 484 7.60 -1.93 -23.25
N THR A 485 8.22 -0.94 -23.91
CA THR A 485 9.11 0.02 -23.27
C THR A 485 8.32 1.26 -22.86
N LEU A 486 8.34 1.57 -21.56
CA LEU A 486 7.79 2.81 -21.05
C LEU A 486 8.71 3.97 -21.37
N PHE A 487 10.00 3.80 -21.09
CA PHE A 487 11.01 4.82 -21.34
C PHE A 487 12.42 4.21 -21.50
N SER A 488 13.20 4.72 -22.44
CA SER A 488 14.58 4.30 -22.69
C SER A 488 15.56 5.31 -22.07
N GLY A 489 16.36 4.86 -21.11
CA GLY A 489 17.52 5.61 -20.65
C GLY A 489 18.59 5.72 -21.74
N THR A 490 19.41 6.76 -21.68
CA THR A 490 20.53 7.02 -22.60
C THR A 490 21.87 7.11 -21.87
N GLY A 491 21.89 6.74 -20.59
CA GLY A 491 23.06 6.70 -19.72
C GLY A 491 23.01 5.55 -18.73
N SER A 492 24.10 5.37 -18.02
CA SER A 492 24.30 4.34 -16.99
C SER A 492 24.71 4.95 -15.66
N GLN A 493 24.39 4.29 -14.56
CA GLN A 493 24.90 4.65 -13.24
C GLN A 493 26.34 4.17 -13.11
N THR A 494 27.22 5.06 -12.66
CA THR A 494 28.64 4.78 -12.40
C THR A 494 28.97 5.03 -10.92
N GLY A 495 30.19 4.71 -10.53
CA GLY A 495 30.67 4.89 -9.16
C GLY A 495 30.68 3.57 -8.37
N THR A 496 30.91 3.68 -7.07
CA THR A 496 31.13 2.52 -6.18
C THR A 496 29.89 2.07 -5.42
N GLY A 497 28.80 2.86 -5.45
CA GLY A 497 27.57 2.57 -4.72
C GLY A 497 26.80 1.40 -5.32
N SER A 498 26.79 1.30 -6.66
CA SER A 498 26.08 0.24 -7.39
C SER A 498 24.58 0.14 -7.08
N ARG A 499 23.99 1.18 -6.45
CA ARG A 499 22.60 1.20 -5.97
C ARG A 499 21.71 1.81 -7.03
N TRP A 500 20.68 1.01 -7.46
CA TRP A 500 19.68 1.47 -8.42
C TRP A 500 18.41 1.96 -7.72
N GLY A 501 18.04 1.36 -6.61
CA GLY A 501 16.87 1.67 -5.80
C GLY A 501 16.33 0.43 -5.15
N ASP A 502 15.63 0.61 -4.04
CA ASP A 502 14.99 -0.48 -3.29
C ASP A 502 13.51 -0.62 -3.66
N TYR A 503 12.97 0.38 -4.37
CA TYR A 503 11.55 0.47 -4.73
C TYR A 503 11.36 0.77 -6.22
N SER A 504 10.28 0.25 -6.77
CA SER A 504 9.54 0.73 -7.93
C SER A 504 8.06 0.53 -7.63
N SER A 505 7.16 1.29 -8.27
CA SER A 505 5.75 1.19 -7.93
C SER A 505 4.89 1.01 -9.17
N LEU A 506 4.06 -0.04 -9.17
CA LEU A 506 2.98 -0.26 -10.11
C LEU A 506 1.67 -0.40 -9.34
N THR A 507 0.73 0.50 -9.60
CA THR A 507 -0.55 0.59 -8.92
C THR A 507 -1.70 0.66 -9.91
N VAL A 508 -2.93 0.46 -9.45
CA VAL A 508 -4.14 0.51 -10.29
C VAL A 508 -4.94 1.76 -9.95
N ASP A 509 -5.39 2.47 -10.96
CA ASP A 509 -6.20 3.68 -10.80
C ASP A 509 -7.51 3.37 -10.05
N PRO A 510 -7.76 3.98 -8.88
CA PRO A 510 -8.92 3.66 -8.07
C PRO A 510 -10.26 4.14 -8.68
N VAL A 511 -10.20 4.98 -9.74
CA VAL A 511 -11.42 5.53 -10.37
C VAL A 511 -11.95 4.59 -11.44
N ASP A 512 -11.08 4.09 -12.33
CA ASP A 512 -11.50 3.20 -13.41
C ASP A 512 -11.18 1.73 -13.13
N ASP A 513 -10.40 1.47 -12.10
CA ASP A 513 -9.98 0.15 -11.63
C ASP A 513 -9.33 -0.73 -12.72
N CYS A 514 -8.80 -0.09 -13.76
CA CYS A 514 -8.26 -0.71 -14.98
C CYS A 514 -6.91 -0.14 -15.41
N THR A 515 -6.64 1.13 -15.16
CA THR A 515 -5.43 1.79 -15.63
C THR A 515 -4.28 1.53 -14.66
N PHE A 516 -3.22 0.93 -15.15
CA PHE A 516 -1.98 0.72 -14.40
C PHE A 516 -1.11 1.97 -14.47
N TRP A 517 -0.52 2.35 -13.34
CA TRP A 517 0.44 3.44 -13.21
C TRP A 517 1.78 2.90 -12.71
N PHE A 518 2.85 3.16 -13.47
CA PHE A 518 4.19 2.68 -13.15
C PHE A 518 5.18 3.82 -13.03
N THR A 519 6.03 3.75 -12.02
CA THR A 519 7.15 4.67 -11.83
C THR A 519 8.43 3.95 -11.43
N SER A 520 9.56 4.37 -11.99
CA SER A 520 10.91 3.95 -11.62
C SER A 520 11.93 4.96 -12.18
N GLU A 521 13.22 4.69 -11.97
CA GLU A 521 14.32 5.58 -12.38
C GLU A 521 14.95 5.20 -13.71
N TYR A 522 15.61 6.16 -14.32
CA TYR A 522 16.50 6.02 -15.47
C TYR A 522 17.62 7.05 -15.44
N TYR A 523 18.65 6.87 -16.30
CA TYR A 523 19.75 7.83 -16.46
C TYR A 523 19.73 8.43 -17.87
N PRO A 524 19.66 9.78 -18.01
CA PRO A 524 19.77 10.45 -19.32
C PRO A 524 21.21 10.57 -19.81
N THR A 525 22.21 10.52 -18.92
CA THR A 525 23.63 10.53 -19.21
C THR A 525 24.36 9.64 -18.22
N THR A 526 25.44 9.01 -18.66
CA THR A 526 26.29 8.18 -17.79
C THR A 526 26.93 9.03 -16.71
N SER A 527 26.60 8.75 -15.44
CA SER A 527 27.09 9.50 -14.27
C SER A 527 26.84 8.75 -12.98
N GLN A 528 27.38 9.25 -11.86
CA GLN A 528 27.13 8.66 -10.54
C GLN A 528 25.75 9.01 -9.98
N PHE A 529 25.24 10.24 -10.21
CA PHE A 529 24.06 10.76 -9.54
C PHE A 529 23.11 11.47 -10.51
N ASN A 530 23.02 11.35 -11.69
CA ASN A 530 22.13 12.11 -12.59
C ASN A 530 20.86 11.32 -12.93
N TRP A 531 20.28 10.65 -11.92
CA TRP A 531 19.06 9.92 -12.13
C TRP A 531 17.85 10.83 -12.43
N ARG A 532 16.90 10.28 -13.12
CA ARG A 532 15.58 10.82 -13.42
C ARG A 532 14.55 9.75 -13.11
N THR A 533 13.33 10.13 -12.81
CA THR A 533 12.22 9.21 -12.72
C THR A 533 11.24 9.42 -13.88
N ARG A 534 10.53 8.37 -14.22
CA ARG A 534 9.47 8.41 -15.22
C ARG A 534 8.19 7.87 -14.63
N ILE A 535 7.08 8.55 -14.94
CA ILE A 535 5.74 8.12 -14.59
C ILE A 535 5.03 7.80 -15.90
N GLY A 536 4.38 6.65 -15.97
CA GLY A 536 3.57 6.30 -17.12
C GLY A 536 2.41 5.42 -16.76
N SER A 537 1.33 5.51 -17.53
CA SER A 537 0.17 4.68 -17.35
C SER A 537 -0.22 3.97 -18.64
N PHE A 538 -0.85 2.82 -18.49
CA PHE A 538 -1.38 2.01 -19.59
C PHE A 538 -2.60 1.21 -19.11
N ARG A 539 -3.44 0.78 -20.04
CA ARG A 539 -4.66 0.04 -19.75
C ARG A 539 -4.88 -1.03 -20.80
N PHE A 540 -5.23 -2.24 -20.37
CA PHE A 540 -5.68 -3.26 -21.31
C PHE A 540 -7.02 -2.87 -21.93
N PRO A 541 -7.16 -2.91 -23.26
CA PRO A 541 -8.38 -2.44 -23.95
C PRO A 541 -9.65 -3.18 -23.51
N THR A 542 -9.51 -4.40 -23.03
CA THR A 542 -10.61 -5.25 -22.58
C THR A 542 -11.09 -4.93 -21.17
N CYS A 543 -10.29 -4.26 -20.34
CA CYS A 543 -10.67 -3.98 -18.97
C CYS A 543 -11.84 -3.01 -18.89
N GLY A 544 -12.86 -3.38 -18.11
CA GLY A 544 -14.10 -2.62 -17.95
C GLY A 544 -15.01 -2.63 -19.18
N SER A 545 -14.62 -3.32 -20.26
CA SER A 545 -15.48 -3.50 -21.44
C SER A 545 -16.44 -4.68 -21.26
N GLY A 546 -16.62 -5.16 -20.05
CA GLY A 546 -17.28 -6.39 -19.70
C GLY A 546 -18.62 -6.56 -20.40
N ASN A 547 -18.69 -7.60 -21.20
CA ASN A 547 -19.96 -8.30 -21.40
C ASN A 547 -20.46 -8.67 -19.99
N PRO A 548 -21.64 -8.26 -19.53
CA PRO A 548 -22.09 -8.60 -18.19
C PRO A 548 -21.97 -10.11 -18.05
N THR A 549 -21.19 -10.56 -17.08
CA THR A 549 -21.19 -11.97 -16.68
C THR A 549 -22.66 -12.37 -16.58
N PRO A 550 -23.12 -13.41 -17.29
CA PRO A 550 -24.53 -13.78 -17.21
C PRO A 550 -24.84 -14.00 -15.74
N THR A 551 -25.71 -13.15 -15.20
CA THR A 551 -26.28 -13.35 -13.88
C THR A 551 -26.70 -14.81 -13.82
N PRO A 552 -26.24 -15.62 -12.84
CA PRO A 552 -26.62 -17.01 -12.77
C PRO A 552 -28.17 -17.06 -12.82
N THR A 553 -28.70 -17.67 -13.87
CA THR A 553 -30.11 -17.91 -13.98
C THR A 553 -30.54 -18.62 -12.71
N PRO A 554 -31.47 -18.09 -11.92
CA PRO A 554 -31.87 -18.74 -10.71
C PRO A 554 -32.31 -20.16 -11.06
N THR A 555 -31.64 -21.14 -10.47
CA THR A 555 -32.03 -22.55 -10.57
C THR A 555 -33.49 -22.63 -10.17
N PRO A 556 -34.38 -23.20 -10.98
CA PRO A 556 -35.79 -23.26 -10.66
C PRO A 556 -35.97 -24.00 -9.32
N THR A 557 -36.46 -23.29 -8.34
CA THR A 557 -36.86 -23.85 -7.06
C THR A 557 -37.89 -24.94 -7.34
N PRO A 558 -37.77 -26.15 -6.78
CA PRO A 558 -38.75 -27.20 -7.01
C PRO A 558 -40.14 -26.71 -6.59
N THR A 559 -41.09 -26.84 -7.48
CA THR A 559 -42.49 -26.48 -7.28
C THR A 559 -43.04 -27.25 -6.10
N PRO A 560 -43.55 -26.59 -5.02
CA PRO A 560 -44.17 -27.29 -3.93
C PRO A 560 -45.50 -27.93 -4.40
N THR A 561 -45.71 -29.16 -3.96
CA THR A 561 -46.95 -29.93 -4.14
C THR A 561 -48.14 -29.15 -3.53
N PRO A 562 -49.29 -29.06 -4.22
CA PRO A 562 -50.39 -28.24 -3.77
C PRO A 562 -50.98 -28.74 -2.45
N THR A 563 -51.04 -27.87 -1.47
CA THR A 563 -51.77 -28.01 -0.20
C THR A 563 -53.19 -27.48 -0.38
N PRO A 564 -54.21 -28.05 0.27
CA PRO A 564 -55.59 -27.77 0.00
C PRO A 564 -56.00 -26.32 0.33
N THR A 565 -56.95 -25.82 -0.48
CA THR A 565 -57.53 -24.49 -0.53
C THR A 565 -58.13 -24.05 0.81
N PRO A 566 -57.78 -22.89 1.35
CA PRO A 566 -58.57 -22.19 2.36
C PRO A 566 -59.54 -21.16 1.75
N THR A 567 -60.62 -20.94 2.42
CA THR A 567 -61.77 -20.08 2.23
C THR A 567 -61.40 -18.59 1.96
N PRO A 568 -62.22 -17.84 1.20
CA PRO A 568 -61.88 -16.51 0.66
C PRO A 568 -61.72 -15.44 1.76
N THR A 569 -60.61 -14.73 1.68
CA THR A 569 -60.30 -13.53 2.46
C THR A 569 -60.46 -12.26 1.59
N PRO A 570 -60.73 -11.08 2.19
CA PRO A 570 -61.24 -9.92 1.49
C PRO A 570 -60.22 -9.28 0.52
N THR A 571 -60.76 -8.60 -0.48
CA THR A 571 -60.18 -7.88 -1.60
C THR A 571 -58.94 -7.03 -1.21
N PRO A 572 -57.78 -7.18 -1.89
CA PRO A 572 -56.61 -6.32 -1.68
C PRO A 572 -56.83 -4.92 -2.25
N THR A 573 -56.41 -3.92 -1.45
CA THR A 573 -56.24 -2.53 -1.87
C THR A 573 -55.22 -2.44 -3.03
N PRO A 574 -55.41 -1.60 -4.05
CA PRO A 574 -54.52 -1.55 -5.21
C PRO A 574 -53.10 -1.16 -4.84
N THR A 575 -52.15 -2.01 -5.22
CA THR A 575 -50.71 -1.71 -5.18
C THR A 575 -50.42 -0.50 -6.05
N PRO A 576 -49.60 0.48 -5.56
CA PRO A 576 -49.21 1.61 -6.42
C PRO A 576 -48.42 1.12 -7.63
N THR A 577 -48.86 1.56 -8.80
CA THR A 577 -48.17 1.33 -10.10
C THR A 577 -46.77 1.93 -10.03
N PRO A 578 -45.70 1.21 -10.47
CA PRO A 578 -44.38 1.81 -10.55
C PRO A 578 -44.39 3.04 -11.44
N THR A 579 -43.90 4.16 -10.92
CA THR A 579 -43.77 5.39 -11.69
C THR A 579 -42.79 5.12 -12.85
N PRO A 580 -43.15 5.48 -14.11
CA PRO A 580 -42.27 5.27 -15.24
C PRO A 580 -40.96 6.09 -15.05
N THR A 581 -39.81 5.44 -15.27
CA THR A 581 -38.48 6.11 -15.32
C THR A 581 -38.53 7.18 -16.41
N PRO A 582 -38.21 8.44 -16.13
CA PRO A 582 -38.15 9.50 -17.13
C PRO A 582 -37.12 9.17 -18.21
N PRO A 583 -37.28 9.67 -19.45
CA PRO A 583 -36.27 9.52 -20.49
C PRO A 583 -34.92 10.14 -20.01
N PRO A 584 -33.77 9.60 -20.45
CA PRO A 584 -32.44 10.08 -20.02
C PRO A 584 -32.12 11.53 -20.39
N ASP A 585 -32.91 12.15 -21.25
CA ASP A 585 -32.73 13.53 -21.75
C ASP A 585 -33.63 14.56 -21.07
N SER A 586 -34.28 14.25 -19.94
CA SER A 586 -35.13 15.18 -19.22
C SER A 586 -34.39 15.81 -18.01
N ILE A 587 -34.69 17.07 -17.71
CA ILE A 587 -34.20 17.78 -16.52
C ILE A 587 -34.66 17.02 -15.25
N PRO A 588 -33.81 16.81 -14.24
CA PRO A 588 -34.16 16.10 -13.03
C PRO A 588 -35.29 16.77 -12.23
N ASN A 589 -35.98 16.00 -11.40
CA ASN A 589 -36.90 16.55 -10.42
C ASN A 589 -36.16 17.32 -9.32
N ALA A 590 -36.81 18.37 -8.78
CA ALA A 590 -36.21 19.15 -7.71
C ALA A 590 -36.17 18.37 -6.39
N PRO A 591 -35.07 18.43 -5.62
CA PRO A 591 -35.03 17.92 -4.25
C PRO A 591 -35.98 18.69 -3.32
N THR A 592 -36.51 18.03 -2.30
CA THR A 592 -37.42 18.62 -1.30
C THR A 592 -36.93 18.36 0.11
N ASN A 593 -37.60 18.95 1.09
CA ASN A 593 -37.35 18.75 2.53
C ASN A 593 -35.89 19.05 2.93
N LEU A 594 -35.26 20.04 2.28
CA LEU A 594 -33.94 20.48 2.72
C LEU A 594 -33.98 20.93 4.18
N SER A 595 -33.17 20.27 5.00
CA SER A 595 -32.94 20.60 6.42
C SER A 595 -31.45 20.86 6.65
N GLY A 596 -31.13 21.61 7.69
CA GLY A 596 -29.74 21.93 8.06
C GLY A 596 -29.58 21.99 9.56
N GLU A 597 -28.51 21.35 10.07
CA GLU A 597 -28.17 21.32 11.48
C GLU A 597 -26.73 21.81 11.68
N ALA A 598 -26.53 22.70 12.64
CA ALA A 598 -25.17 23.06 13.07
C ALA A 598 -24.66 22.01 14.06
N VAL A 599 -23.83 21.09 13.58
CA VAL A 599 -23.25 20.00 14.38
C VAL A 599 -22.17 20.54 15.33
N THR A 600 -21.40 21.52 14.89
CA THR A 600 -20.42 22.26 15.70
C THR A 600 -20.42 23.72 15.31
N ALA A 601 -19.60 24.53 15.99
CA ALA A 601 -19.46 25.94 15.66
C ALA A 601 -18.90 26.20 14.25
N ASN A 602 -18.25 25.21 13.64
CA ASN A 602 -17.58 25.31 12.35
C ASN A 602 -18.07 24.29 11.32
N PHE A 603 -19.18 23.58 11.62
CA PHE A 603 -19.66 22.50 10.78
C PHE A 603 -21.19 22.43 10.73
N ILE A 604 -21.76 22.45 9.53
CA ILE A 604 -23.20 22.31 9.27
C ILE A 604 -23.42 21.06 8.40
N ARG A 605 -24.36 20.22 8.83
CA ARG A 605 -24.86 19.09 8.04
C ARG A 605 -26.17 19.47 7.37
N LEU A 606 -26.29 19.20 6.08
CA LEU A 606 -27.51 19.36 5.30
C LEU A 606 -28.05 17.97 4.94
N THR A 607 -29.39 17.84 4.94
CA THR A 607 -30.07 16.64 4.45
C THR A 607 -31.28 17.03 3.61
N TRP A 608 -31.68 16.22 2.65
CA TRP A 608 -32.84 16.45 1.79
C TRP A 608 -33.46 15.15 1.29
N THR A 609 -34.62 15.24 0.68
CA THR A 609 -35.25 14.13 -0.04
C THR A 609 -34.89 14.24 -1.51
N ASP A 610 -34.32 13.20 -2.05
CA ASP A 610 -34.13 13.01 -3.46
C ASP A 610 -35.43 12.57 -4.13
N ASN A 611 -35.85 13.27 -5.18
CA ASN A 611 -37.07 13.03 -5.93
C ASN A 611 -36.78 12.70 -7.42
N SER A 612 -35.53 12.50 -7.77
CA SER A 612 -35.16 12.17 -9.13
C SER A 612 -34.48 10.78 -9.20
N ASN A 613 -34.29 10.27 -10.39
CA ASN A 613 -33.61 9.01 -10.66
C ASN A 613 -32.82 9.09 -11.98
N ASN A 614 -32.59 10.31 -12.45
CA ASN A 614 -31.87 10.62 -13.68
C ASN A 614 -30.90 11.80 -13.50
N GLU A 615 -30.63 12.22 -12.28
CA GLU A 615 -29.65 13.26 -11.97
C GLU A 615 -28.23 12.70 -12.00
N SER A 616 -27.28 13.55 -12.36
CA SER A 616 -25.83 13.30 -12.21
C SER A 616 -25.31 13.72 -10.84
N GLY A 617 -26.17 14.39 -10.03
CA GLY A 617 -25.85 14.86 -8.69
C GLY A 617 -26.63 16.10 -8.29
N PHE A 618 -26.23 16.68 -7.16
CA PHE A 618 -26.86 17.89 -6.56
C PHE A 618 -25.85 19.00 -6.44
N LYS A 619 -26.26 20.24 -6.76
CA LYS A 619 -25.51 21.48 -6.53
C LYS A 619 -25.99 22.13 -5.25
N ILE A 620 -25.07 22.38 -4.34
CA ILE A 620 -25.33 22.98 -3.04
C ILE A 620 -24.92 24.45 -3.10
N GLU A 621 -25.85 25.35 -2.83
CA GLU A 621 -25.59 26.78 -2.82
C GLU A 621 -25.81 27.38 -1.43
N ARG A 622 -24.94 28.30 -1.04
CA ARG A 622 -24.93 28.98 0.28
C ARG A 622 -24.84 30.47 0.12
N CYS A 623 -25.47 31.21 1.04
CA CYS A 623 -25.13 32.60 1.31
C CYS A 623 -24.99 32.87 2.82
N THR A 624 -24.28 33.93 3.19
CA THR A 624 -23.97 34.27 4.58
C THR A 624 -24.85 35.45 5.04
N GLY A 625 -25.56 35.31 6.18
CA GLY A 625 -26.48 36.25 6.76
C GLY A 625 -27.93 35.75 6.78
N LEU A 626 -28.70 36.12 7.81
CA LEU A 626 -30.09 35.66 8.03
C LEU A 626 -31.02 35.96 6.85
N ASN A 627 -30.84 37.10 6.20
CA ASN A 627 -31.69 37.57 5.10
C ASN A 627 -30.93 37.61 3.75
N CYS A 628 -29.82 36.95 3.61
CA CYS A 628 -29.05 36.98 2.37
C CYS A 628 -29.83 36.29 1.20
N THR A 629 -29.65 36.80 -0.01
CA THR A 629 -30.30 36.33 -1.22
C THR A 629 -29.34 36.03 -2.35
N LEU A 630 -28.06 36.39 -2.21
CA LEU A 630 -27.01 36.08 -3.19
C LEU A 630 -26.34 34.75 -2.84
N PHE A 631 -26.90 33.68 -3.37
CA PHE A 631 -26.38 32.32 -3.19
C PHE A 631 -25.24 32.06 -4.16
N GLY A 632 -24.14 31.47 -3.65
CA GLY A 632 -23.05 30.93 -4.44
C GLY A 632 -22.95 29.41 -4.24
N GLU A 633 -22.59 28.69 -5.30
CA GLU A 633 -22.34 27.25 -5.23
C GLU A 633 -21.09 26.99 -4.33
N ILE A 634 -21.22 26.06 -3.41
CA ILE A 634 -20.16 25.69 -2.45
C ILE A 634 -19.70 24.24 -2.63
N GLY A 635 -20.38 23.47 -3.45
CA GLY A 635 -20.03 22.09 -3.73
C GLY A 635 -21.12 21.35 -4.49
N GLN A 636 -20.78 20.15 -4.91
CA GLN A 636 -21.67 19.21 -5.59
C GLN A 636 -21.57 17.83 -4.92
N THR A 637 -22.61 17.02 -5.12
CA THR A 637 -22.60 15.59 -4.75
C THR A 637 -22.83 14.74 -6.01
N GLY A 638 -22.57 13.45 -5.89
CA GLY A 638 -22.96 12.48 -6.92
C GLY A 638 -24.45 12.20 -6.94
N PRO A 639 -24.91 11.28 -7.83
CA PRO A 639 -26.30 10.84 -7.91
C PRO A 639 -26.75 10.18 -6.61
N ASP A 640 -28.06 10.11 -6.41
CA ASP A 640 -28.72 9.48 -5.24
C ASP A 640 -28.30 10.05 -3.86
N ALA A 641 -27.58 11.18 -3.81
CA ALA A 641 -27.13 11.78 -2.54
C ALA A 641 -28.26 12.47 -1.80
N GLN A 642 -28.35 12.26 -0.49
CA GLN A 642 -29.36 12.84 0.39
C GLN A 642 -28.75 13.66 1.54
N ALA A 643 -27.44 13.90 1.53
CA ALA A 643 -26.76 14.69 2.54
C ALA A 643 -25.53 15.41 1.98
N PHE A 644 -25.15 16.53 2.61
CA PHE A 644 -23.92 17.26 2.34
C PHE A 644 -23.37 17.86 3.64
N ASN A 645 -22.08 17.79 3.80
CA ASN A 645 -21.36 18.28 4.96
C ASN A 645 -20.63 19.58 4.59
N ASN A 646 -20.99 20.69 5.23
CA ASN A 646 -20.35 21.99 5.02
C ASN A 646 -19.46 22.36 6.21
N SER A 647 -18.16 22.09 6.05
CA SER A 647 -17.11 22.51 7.00
C SER A 647 -16.61 23.93 6.72
N GLY A 648 -15.83 24.48 7.65
CA GLY A 648 -15.21 25.80 7.49
C GLY A 648 -16.19 26.98 7.54
N VAL A 649 -17.34 26.81 8.18
CA VAL A 649 -18.26 27.91 8.48
C VAL A 649 -17.77 28.65 9.72
N ASN A 650 -18.07 29.97 9.79
CA ASN A 650 -17.74 30.81 10.95
C ASN A 650 -18.71 30.61 12.10
N ARG A 651 -18.24 30.75 13.34
CA ARG A 651 -19.04 30.71 14.55
C ARG A 651 -20.05 31.87 14.60
N ASN A 652 -21.12 31.69 15.34
CA ASN A 652 -22.14 32.72 15.58
C ASN A 652 -22.59 33.44 14.30
N THR A 653 -22.74 32.67 13.22
CA THR A 653 -22.99 33.21 11.90
C THR A 653 -24.20 32.52 11.27
N TRP A 654 -25.13 33.30 10.72
CA TRP A 654 -26.23 32.77 9.94
C TRP A 654 -25.79 32.41 8.54
N TYR A 655 -26.20 31.22 8.10
CA TYR A 655 -26.05 30.73 6.73
C TYR A 655 -27.40 30.30 6.18
N ARG A 656 -27.65 30.55 4.90
CA ARG A 656 -28.80 30.02 4.17
C ARG A 656 -28.33 29.14 3.05
N TYR A 657 -29.09 28.06 2.85
CA TYR A 657 -28.76 27.01 1.85
C TYR A 657 -29.97 26.73 0.97
N ARG A 658 -29.71 26.37 -0.28
CA ARG A 658 -30.66 25.77 -1.24
C ARG A 658 -29.92 24.78 -2.10
N ILE A 659 -30.63 23.83 -2.66
CA ILE A 659 -30.06 22.72 -3.44
C ILE A 659 -30.88 22.50 -4.71
N ARG A 660 -30.25 22.06 -5.78
CA ARG A 660 -30.92 21.61 -7.01
C ARG A 660 -30.20 20.39 -7.58
N ALA A 661 -30.95 19.47 -8.20
CA ALA A 661 -30.41 18.38 -8.96
C ALA A 661 -29.93 18.87 -10.34
N PHE A 662 -29.02 18.15 -10.97
CA PHE A 662 -28.54 18.45 -12.33
C PHE A 662 -28.18 17.18 -13.09
N ASN A 663 -28.28 17.23 -14.43
CA ASN A 663 -27.74 16.28 -15.37
C ASN A 663 -27.34 17.00 -16.68
N ALA A 664 -27.03 16.22 -17.73
CA ALA A 664 -26.66 16.77 -19.05
C ALA A 664 -27.75 17.63 -19.70
N ALA A 665 -29.05 17.37 -19.39
CA ALA A 665 -30.17 18.14 -19.91
C ALA A 665 -30.35 19.49 -19.17
N GLY A 666 -29.80 19.65 -17.97
CA GLY A 666 -29.88 20.90 -17.23
C GLY A 666 -30.05 20.74 -15.73
N ASN A 667 -30.37 21.85 -15.05
CA ASN A 667 -30.60 21.88 -13.61
C ASN A 667 -32.11 21.88 -13.31
N SER A 668 -32.48 21.20 -12.23
CA SER A 668 -33.85 21.26 -11.68
C SER A 668 -34.19 22.63 -11.09
N ALA A 669 -35.44 22.80 -10.70
CA ALA A 669 -35.80 23.85 -9.76
C ALA A 669 -35.06 23.65 -8.41
N TYR A 670 -35.02 24.73 -7.58
CA TYR A 670 -34.40 24.62 -6.27
C TYR A 670 -35.33 23.99 -5.23
N SER A 671 -34.73 23.38 -4.21
CA SER A 671 -35.38 22.99 -2.96
C SER A 671 -35.98 24.21 -2.21
N ASN A 672 -36.64 23.98 -1.09
CA ASN A 672 -36.85 25.00 -0.06
C ASN A 672 -35.48 25.55 0.41
N VAL A 673 -35.52 26.81 0.96
CA VAL A 673 -34.36 27.43 1.58
C VAL A 673 -34.37 27.12 3.08
N VAL A 674 -33.24 26.67 3.63
CA VAL A 674 -33.03 26.49 5.07
C VAL A 674 -32.05 27.53 5.61
N SER A 675 -32.29 28.02 6.83
CA SER A 675 -31.41 28.97 7.55
C SER A 675 -30.86 28.30 8.81
N VAL A 676 -29.55 28.34 8.99
CA VAL A 676 -28.83 27.67 10.09
C VAL A 676 -27.95 28.72 10.79
N LEU A 677 -28.02 28.82 12.11
CA LEU A 677 -27.10 29.61 12.93
C LEU A 677 -26.07 28.68 13.55
N THR A 678 -24.81 28.95 13.32
CA THR A 678 -23.73 28.24 14.00
C THR A 678 -23.59 28.70 15.45
N PRO A 679 -23.32 27.79 16.42
CA PRO A 679 -23.14 28.18 17.82
C PRO A 679 -21.85 28.98 18.03
N ILE A 680 -21.79 29.66 19.18
CA ILE A 680 -20.63 30.49 19.60
C ILE A 680 -19.45 29.57 19.99
N ASN A 681 -19.73 28.44 20.64
CA ASN A 681 -18.76 27.47 21.08
C ASN A 681 -19.14 26.06 20.55
N ASN A 682 -18.20 25.17 20.44
CA ASN A 682 -18.50 23.76 20.20
C ASN A 682 -19.19 23.17 21.45
N PHE A 683 -20.17 22.30 21.23
CA PHE A 683 -20.87 21.61 22.29
C PHE A 683 -19.96 20.58 22.95
#